data_5373463d51ac1d329a843768301a3df4
#
_entry.id   5373463d51ac1d329a843768301a3df4
#
_cell.length_a   1.000
_cell.length_b   1.000
_cell.length_c   1.000
_cell.angle_alpha   90.00
_cell.angle_beta   90.00
_cell.angle_gamma   90.00
#
_symmetry.space_group_name_H-M   'P 1'
#
loop_
_entity.id
_entity.type
_entity.pdbx_description
1 polymer ?
#
loop_
_entity_poly.entity_id
_entity_poly.type
_entity_poly.pdbx_seq_one_letter_code
_entity_poly.pdbx_strand_id
1 'polypeptide(L)'
;MKKILLLSFLISSFIPGYAQRAMHRPVVSLIPVPASMVTNQEVFELKGRAVIHINDSRLKEPAEQLAARIRTGGGFKVNLDESKITPAHALSLSLVKDPSIAKEGYKLKVTSKGISLTATEPAGIFYGIQTLLQLFPAEILSKTNTDAEEWYIPGVSIEDHPRFAWRGVMLDVARHFFTKAEVKDFIDQMVQFKFNTLHLHLTDDQGWRIEIKSLPKLTEVGAWRAPRTGRWGEFSKPTPDEPKTYGGFYTQEDMKEIIKYAQDRFVTIVPEIDVPGHSLAAVASYPELTCTTDSVYQVNAGERFMIWPGNGTFYGTIDNTLCPANEKVYVFLDKVFTEIAALFPCEYIHMGGDECYKGYWEKSEACKALVQKEGLKDMHELQSYFVKRIEKIINSKGKKMMGWDEILEGGLAPGASVMSWRGMKGGKEAARAQHPVVMSPNEYAYVDLYQGDPVAEPVTYSMVRLNKAYQFDPVPDSVDAKYILGGQCNLWSERLYTMRQAQYMLWPRGLATAESVWSPAGTKNWDNFVKRTEHQFTRFDVAEVKYSRSMYDPIFTAKKDASGNLQIILATEIKDLTIYYCFDETLPDNFYPAYTTPLSVPKDAANLKVVTYRGKTQVGKIITMPVAEMKKRAKIN
;
A
#
# COMPACT_ATOMS: atom_id res chain seq x y z
N MET A 1 14.30 56.18 79.75
CA MET A 1 13.28 55.20 79.30
C MET A 1 13.75 54.57 77.99
N LYS A 2 14.36 53.36 78.09
CA LYS A 2 14.89 52.62 76.95
C LYS A 2 13.80 51.65 76.46
N LYS A 3 13.38 51.77 75.19
CA LYS A 3 12.49 50.82 74.55
C LYS A 3 13.35 49.71 73.94
N ILE A 4 13.10 48.46 74.34
CA ILE A 4 13.69 47.25 73.82
C ILE A 4 12.78 46.81 72.67
N LEU A 5 13.35 46.68 71.47
CA LEU A 5 12.68 46.11 70.30
C LEU A 5 13.03 44.60 70.26
N LEU A 6 12.02 43.73 70.40
CA LEU A 6 12.15 42.27 70.12
C LEU A 6 12.01 42.02 68.65
N LEU A 7 13.05 41.45 68.04
CA LEU A 7 13.05 40.99 66.67
C LEU A 7 12.72 39.47 66.65
N SER A 8 11.52 39.10 66.21
CA SER A 8 11.13 37.71 66.02
C SER A 8 11.64 37.21 64.70
N PHE A 9 12.58 36.25 64.66
CA PHE A 9 13.01 35.51 63.48
C PHE A 9 11.98 34.40 63.16
N LEU A 10 11.22 34.55 62.06
CA LEU A 10 10.46 33.49 61.50
C LEU A 10 11.40 32.63 60.62
N ILE A 11 11.72 31.45 61.09
CA ILE A 11 12.37 30.39 60.26
C ILE A 11 11.28 29.75 59.40
N SER A 12 11.17 30.16 58.13
CA SER A 12 10.38 29.45 57.13
C SER A 12 11.19 28.25 56.66
N SER A 13 10.81 27.06 57.12
CA SER A 13 11.29 25.78 56.61
C SER A 13 10.84 25.62 55.12
N PHE A 14 11.77 25.82 54.19
CA PHE A 14 11.63 25.39 52.82
C PHE A 14 11.59 23.86 52.78
N ILE A 15 10.41 23.27 52.68
CA ILE A 15 10.24 21.89 52.23
C ILE A 15 10.40 21.93 50.69
N PRO A 16 11.43 21.30 50.08
CA PRO A 16 11.49 21.19 48.65
C PRO A 16 10.32 20.31 48.25
N GLY A 17 9.29 20.93 47.65
CA GLY A 17 8.24 20.23 46.99
C GLY A 17 8.85 19.46 45.84
N TYR A 18 9.00 18.15 45.98
CA TYR A 18 9.17 17.26 44.85
C TYR A 18 7.93 17.43 43.99
N ALA A 19 8.05 18.25 42.96
CA ALA A 19 7.08 18.25 41.86
C ALA A 19 7.11 16.83 41.28
N GLN A 20 6.15 15.99 41.68
CA GLN A 20 5.85 14.76 40.95
C GLN A 20 5.59 15.16 39.51
N ARG A 21 6.59 14.97 38.62
CA ARG A 21 6.35 14.98 37.17
C ARG A 21 5.18 14.03 36.97
N ALA A 22 4.02 14.58 36.62
CA ALA A 22 2.89 13.78 36.17
C ALA A 22 3.42 12.95 35.01
N MET A 23 3.68 11.67 35.25
CA MET A 23 4.08 10.76 34.18
C MET A 23 2.93 10.75 33.15
N HIS A 24 3.12 11.43 32.04
CA HIS A 24 2.22 11.30 30.91
C HIS A 24 2.23 9.82 30.53
N ARG A 25 1.10 9.17 30.80
CA ARG A 25 0.93 7.76 30.46
C ARG A 25 1.13 7.58 28.96
N PRO A 26 1.99 6.64 28.52
CA PRO A 26 2.12 6.32 27.10
C PRO A 26 0.76 5.87 26.54
N VAL A 27 0.38 6.42 25.39
CA VAL A 27 -0.88 6.11 24.73
C VAL A 27 -0.75 4.78 23.99
N VAL A 28 -1.71 3.87 24.21
CA VAL A 28 -1.81 2.64 23.41
C VAL A 28 -2.59 2.93 22.15
N SER A 29 -1.91 2.92 21.01
CA SER A 29 -2.48 3.22 19.71
C SER A 29 -1.89 2.27 18.65
N LEU A 30 -2.63 1.22 18.32
CA LEU A 30 -2.17 0.13 17.47
C LEU A 30 -2.97 0.07 16.17
N ILE A 31 -2.28 -0.08 15.04
CA ILE A 31 -2.81 -0.42 13.73
C ILE A 31 -1.99 -1.57 13.15
N PRO A 32 -2.59 -2.69 12.77
CA PRO A 32 -4.00 -3.08 12.92
C PRO A 32 -4.43 -3.30 14.38
N VAL A 33 -5.74 -3.20 14.65
CA VAL A 33 -6.30 -3.53 15.96
C VAL A 33 -6.09 -5.02 16.26
N PRO A 34 -5.51 -5.39 17.41
CA PRO A 34 -5.38 -6.79 17.81
C PRO A 34 -6.71 -7.49 18.03
N ALA A 35 -6.73 -8.82 17.91
CA ALA A 35 -7.92 -9.64 18.17
C ALA A 35 -8.42 -9.49 19.60
N SER A 36 -7.52 -9.40 20.58
CA SER A 36 -7.84 -9.12 21.98
C SER A 36 -6.75 -8.26 22.61
N MET A 37 -7.15 -7.26 23.39
CA MET A 37 -6.24 -6.40 24.10
C MET A 37 -6.86 -5.89 25.42
N VAL A 38 -6.10 -6.01 26.49
CA VAL A 38 -6.41 -5.41 27.80
C VAL A 38 -5.25 -4.54 28.21
N THR A 39 -5.54 -3.28 28.54
CA THR A 39 -4.56 -2.34 29.11
C THR A 39 -4.59 -2.42 30.64
N ASN A 40 -3.45 -2.23 31.28
CA ASN A 40 -3.34 -2.16 32.73
C ASN A 40 -2.60 -0.88 33.17
N GLN A 41 -2.38 -0.70 34.48
CA GLN A 41 -1.77 0.49 35.05
C GLN A 41 -0.23 0.42 35.08
N GLU A 42 0.36 -0.72 34.71
CA GLU A 42 1.80 -0.92 34.72
C GLU A 42 2.48 -0.19 33.56
N VAL A 43 3.77 0.08 33.75
CA VAL A 43 4.65 0.66 32.71
C VAL A 43 5.98 -0.09 32.80
N PHE A 44 6.48 -0.55 31.66
CA PHE A 44 7.84 -1.05 31.57
C PHE A 44 8.77 0.12 31.27
N GLU A 45 9.80 0.27 32.09
CA GLU A 45 10.79 1.31 31.95
C GLU A 45 12.09 0.73 31.37
N LEU A 46 12.48 1.17 30.18
CA LEU A 46 13.75 0.83 29.56
C LEU A 46 14.76 1.93 29.85
N LYS A 47 15.83 1.61 30.63
CA LYS A 47 16.92 2.52 30.98
C LYS A 47 18.28 1.91 30.67
N GLY A 48 19.20 2.72 30.13
CA GLY A 48 20.61 2.40 29.97
C GLY A 48 20.93 1.17 29.11
N ARG A 49 20.48 -0.02 29.51
CA ARG A 49 20.75 -1.29 28.81
C ARG A 49 19.49 -2.12 28.69
N ALA A 50 19.20 -2.57 27.44
CA ALA A 50 18.18 -3.57 27.16
C ALA A 50 18.80 -4.98 27.11
N VAL A 51 18.04 -5.98 27.59
CA VAL A 51 18.35 -7.40 27.38
C VAL A 51 17.21 -8.00 26.58
N ILE A 52 17.51 -8.55 25.42
CA ILE A 52 16.56 -9.32 24.63
C ILE A 52 16.93 -10.80 24.79
N HIS A 53 16.05 -11.54 25.45
CA HIS A 53 16.23 -12.98 25.67
C HIS A 53 15.48 -13.78 24.62
N ILE A 54 16.13 -14.80 24.04
CA ILE A 54 15.52 -15.76 23.10
C ILE A 54 15.72 -17.19 23.61
N ASN A 55 14.69 -18.01 23.49
CA ASN A 55 14.75 -19.42 23.87
C ASN A 55 15.01 -20.39 22.70
N ASP A 56 15.08 -19.86 21.47
CA ASP A 56 15.26 -20.64 20.25
C ASP A 56 16.10 -19.85 19.25
N SER A 57 17.10 -20.49 18.64
CA SER A 57 18.03 -19.84 17.70
C SER A 57 17.35 -19.31 16.41
N ARG A 58 16.18 -19.83 16.04
CA ARG A 58 15.36 -19.32 14.92
C ARG A 58 14.85 -17.90 15.15
N LEU A 59 14.89 -17.41 16.39
CA LEU A 59 14.48 -16.06 16.77
C LEU A 59 15.62 -15.03 16.69
N LYS A 60 16.83 -15.46 16.33
CA LYS A 60 18.01 -14.57 16.32
C LYS A 60 17.85 -13.38 15.39
N GLU A 61 17.38 -13.62 14.16
CA GLU A 61 17.16 -12.55 13.18
C GLU A 61 16.07 -11.54 13.61
N PRO A 62 14.85 -11.95 14.00
CA PRO A 62 13.85 -11.03 14.55
C PRO A 62 14.32 -10.27 15.81
N ALA A 63 15.08 -10.93 16.70
CA ALA A 63 15.63 -10.31 17.89
C ALA A 63 16.68 -9.25 17.55
N GLU A 64 17.55 -9.50 16.57
CA GLU A 64 18.57 -8.54 16.13
C GLU A 64 17.92 -7.34 15.43
N GLN A 65 16.85 -7.54 14.64
CA GLN A 65 16.08 -6.44 14.05
C GLN A 65 15.47 -5.54 15.13
N LEU A 66 14.89 -6.10 16.19
CA LEU A 66 14.40 -5.34 17.34
C LEU A 66 15.55 -4.61 18.05
N ALA A 67 16.68 -5.30 18.29
CA ALA A 67 17.86 -4.73 18.91
C ALA A 67 18.41 -3.56 18.10
N ALA A 68 18.47 -3.69 16.78
CA ALA A 68 18.92 -2.63 15.88
C ALA A 68 18.04 -1.38 16.00
N ARG A 69 16.72 -1.53 16.04
CA ARG A 69 15.78 -0.40 16.24
C ARG A 69 16.02 0.29 17.58
N ILE A 70 16.17 -0.46 18.67
CA ILE A 70 16.42 0.10 20.02
C ILE A 70 17.77 0.82 20.05
N ARG A 71 18.82 0.27 19.44
CA ARG A 71 20.14 0.91 19.35
C ARG A 71 20.11 2.19 18.52
N THR A 72 19.52 2.12 17.32
CA THR A 72 19.51 3.25 16.38
C THR A 72 18.63 4.38 16.88
N GLY A 73 17.38 4.10 17.26
CA GLY A 73 16.44 5.14 17.67
C GLY A 73 16.74 5.73 19.04
N GLY A 74 17.13 4.92 20.01
CA GLY A 74 17.30 5.35 21.41
C GLY A 74 18.75 5.50 21.90
N GLY A 75 19.73 4.91 21.19
CA GLY A 75 21.11 4.89 21.66
C GLY A 75 21.38 3.88 22.79
N PHE A 76 20.41 3.05 23.17
CA PHE A 76 20.56 2.07 24.24
C PHE A 76 21.54 0.95 23.86
N LYS A 77 22.31 0.48 24.84
CA LYS A 77 23.08 -0.75 24.70
C LYS A 77 22.13 -1.93 24.75
N VAL A 78 22.18 -2.83 23.74
CA VAL A 78 21.31 -3.99 23.67
C VAL A 78 22.16 -5.26 23.63
N ASN A 79 21.90 -6.18 24.56
CA ASN A 79 22.50 -7.51 24.60
C ASN A 79 21.45 -8.56 24.19
N LEU A 80 21.82 -9.47 23.30
CA LEU A 80 21.07 -10.70 23.10
C LEU A 80 21.51 -11.72 24.14
N ASP A 81 20.55 -12.43 24.73
CA ASP A 81 20.77 -13.48 25.72
C ASP A 81 20.08 -14.78 25.26
N GLU A 82 20.84 -15.87 25.23
CA GLU A 82 20.40 -17.22 24.84
C GLU A 82 20.49 -18.20 26.03
N SER A 83 20.57 -17.68 27.26
CA SER A 83 20.69 -18.52 28.46
C SER A 83 19.40 -19.31 28.73
N LYS A 84 19.50 -20.40 29.50
CA LYS A 84 18.34 -21.25 29.85
C LYS A 84 17.33 -20.55 30.77
N ILE A 85 17.75 -19.51 31.47
CA ILE A 85 16.94 -18.78 32.45
C ILE A 85 16.73 -17.37 31.93
N THR A 86 15.48 -16.97 31.75
CA THR A 86 15.13 -15.61 31.32
C THR A 86 15.62 -14.60 32.37
N PRO A 87 16.47 -13.63 31.99
CA PRO A 87 16.92 -12.58 32.90
C PRO A 87 15.75 -11.73 33.43
N ALA A 88 15.90 -11.25 34.63
CA ALA A 88 14.94 -10.28 35.18
C ALA A 88 14.95 -9.00 34.32
N HIS A 89 13.81 -8.37 34.18
CA HIS A 89 13.65 -7.11 33.44
C HIS A 89 14.08 -7.18 31.96
N ALA A 90 13.89 -8.35 31.35
CA ALA A 90 14.21 -8.59 29.93
C ALA A 90 13.00 -8.41 29.00
N LEU A 91 13.29 -8.21 27.72
CA LEU A 91 12.37 -8.45 26.61
C LEU A 91 12.53 -9.91 26.17
N SER A 92 11.60 -10.78 26.56
CA SER A 92 11.68 -12.23 26.27
C SER A 92 10.87 -12.57 25.04
N LEU A 93 11.52 -13.17 24.04
CA LEU A 93 10.93 -13.71 22.82
C LEU A 93 11.02 -15.23 22.90
N SER A 94 9.88 -15.92 22.86
CA SER A 94 9.87 -17.37 23.10
C SER A 94 8.95 -18.14 22.16
N LEU A 95 9.48 -19.19 21.56
CA LEU A 95 8.66 -20.20 20.89
C LEU A 95 8.13 -21.19 21.93
N VAL A 96 6.83 -21.42 21.88
CA VAL A 96 6.11 -22.31 22.80
C VAL A 96 5.24 -23.30 22.05
N LYS A 97 4.95 -24.44 22.67
CA LYS A 97 3.96 -25.41 22.17
C LYS A 97 2.62 -25.12 22.85
N ASP A 98 1.89 -24.12 22.35
CA ASP A 98 0.59 -23.72 22.85
C ASP A 98 -0.45 -23.75 21.71
N PRO A 99 -1.35 -24.75 21.67
CA PRO A 99 -2.36 -24.88 20.62
C PRO A 99 -3.41 -23.75 20.64
N SER A 100 -3.47 -22.94 21.69
CA SER A 100 -4.35 -21.77 21.73
C SER A 100 -3.82 -20.58 20.91
N ILE A 101 -2.54 -20.59 20.53
CA ILE A 101 -1.95 -19.58 19.67
C ILE A 101 -2.11 -20.03 18.20
N ALA A 102 -2.88 -19.28 17.43
CA ALA A 102 -3.10 -19.55 16.02
C ALA A 102 -1.81 -19.43 15.19
N LYS A 103 -1.83 -19.98 13.98
CA LYS A 103 -0.75 -19.78 13.01
C LYS A 103 -0.50 -18.27 12.80
N GLU A 104 0.77 -17.86 12.75
CA GLU A 104 1.21 -16.45 12.71
C GLU A 104 0.71 -15.60 13.91
N GLY A 105 0.02 -16.19 14.88
CA GLY A 105 -0.46 -15.53 16.09
C GLY A 105 0.60 -15.41 17.17
N TYR A 106 0.32 -14.55 18.16
CA TYR A 106 1.20 -14.32 19.30
C TYR A 106 0.43 -13.88 20.54
N LYS A 107 1.08 -14.02 21.71
CA LYS A 107 0.69 -13.40 22.97
C LYS A 107 1.78 -12.44 23.42
N LEU A 108 1.41 -11.19 23.67
CA LEU A 108 2.32 -10.13 24.15
C LEU A 108 1.85 -9.62 25.51
N LYS A 109 2.72 -9.66 26.50
CA LYS A 109 2.45 -9.11 27.83
C LYS A 109 3.55 -8.13 28.22
N VAL A 110 3.16 -6.90 28.55
CA VAL A 110 4.03 -5.85 29.08
C VAL A 110 3.64 -5.59 30.53
N THR A 111 4.61 -5.70 31.42
CA THR A 111 4.48 -5.41 32.85
C THR A 111 5.67 -4.56 33.32
N SER A 112 5.60 -4.03 34.52
CA SER A 112 6.75 -3.31 35.14
C SER A 112 7.98 -4.21 35.34
N LYS A 113 7.81 -5.54 35.33
CA LYS A 113 8.90 -6.51 35.56
C LYS A 113 9.58 -7.00 34.29
N GLY A 114 8.97 -6.80 33.11
CA GLY A 114 9.50 -7.27 31.83
C GLY A 114 8.45 -7.33 30.75
N ILE A 115 8.91 -7.65 29.54
CA ILE A 115 8.09 -7.87 28.36
C ILE A 115 8.21 -9.34 27.94
N SER A 116 7.07 -10.00 27.75
CA SER A 116 7.02 -11.39 27.28
C SER A 116 6.23 -11.45 25.97
N LEU A 117 6.86 -11.98 24.94
CA LEU A 117 6.26 -12.23 23.63
C LEU A 117 6.43 -13.72 23.30
N THR A 118 5.30 -14.41 23.12
CA THR A 118 5.28 -15.85 22.85
C THR A 118 4.49 -16.15 21.57
N ALA A 119 4.97 -17.11 20.79
CA ALA A 119 4.29 -17.63 19.61
C ALA A 119 4.64 -19.10 19.37
N THR A 120 3.94 -19.75 18.45
CA THR A 120 4.23 -21.15 18.06
C THR A 120 5.28 -21.23 16.94
N GLU A 121 5.48 -20.15 16.20
CA GLU A 121 6.43 -20.05 15.08
C GLU A 121 7.08 -18.66 14.99
N PRO A 122 8.26 -18.54 14.32
CA PRO A 122 9.00 -17.27 14.25
C PRO A 122 8.21 -16.12 13.64
N ALA A 123 7.31 -16.37 12.68
CA ALA A 123 6.46 -15.35 12.09
C ALA A 123 5.57 -14.65 13.12
N GLY A 124 4.97 -15.39 14.06
CA GLY A 124 4.18 -14.82 15.14
C GLY A 124 5.02 -13.92 16.05
N ILE A 125 6.26 -14.31 16.37
CA ILE A 125 7.19 -13.42 17.11
C ILE A 125 7.47 -12.15 16.32
N PHE A 126 7.71 -12.25 15.02
CA PHE A 126 7.96 -11.08 14.17
C PHE A 126 6.77 -10.09 14.17
N TYR A 127 5.54 -10.58 14.01
CA TYR A 127 4.34 -9.72 14.05
C TYR A 127 4.07 -9.16 15.45
N GLY A 128 4.38 -9.92 16.50
CA GLY A 128 4.34 -9.43 17.87
C GLY A 128 5.37 -8.32 18.12
N ILE A 129 6.56 -8.41 17.51
CA ILE A 129 7.56 -7.33 17.52
C ILE A 129 7.01 -6.07 16.84
N GLN A 130 6.31 -6.19 15.69
CA GLN A 130 5.71 -5.02 15.04
C GLN A 130 4.67 -4.33 15.94
N THR A 131 3.89 -5.10 16.70
CA THR A 131 2.98 -4.55 17.71
C THR A 131 3.75 -3.91 18.87
N LEU A 132 4.78 -4.56 19.38
CA LEU A 132 5.63 -4.02 20.45
C LEU A 132 6.30 -2.70 20.02
N LEU A 133 6.81 -2.61 18.80
CA LEU A 133 7.39 -1.38 18.25
C LEU A 133 6.40 -0.22 18.25
N GLN A 134 5.11 -0.46 18.04
CA GLN A 134 4.08 0.59 18.13
C GLN A 134 3.77 1.02 19.57
N LEU A 135 4.12 0.21 20.57
CA LEU A 135 4.00 0.58 22.00
C LEU A 135 5.20 1.40 22.50
N PHE A 136 6.35 1.33 21.83
CA PHE A 136 7.48 2.20 22.10
C PHE A 136 7.19 3.64 21.67
N PRO A 137 7.88 4.63 22.28
CA PRO A 137 7.88 6.01 21.79
C PRO A 137 8.22 6.08 20.29
N ALA A 138 7.76 7.13 19.61
CA ALA A 138 7.94 7.28 18.15
C ALA A 138 9.42 7.28 17.73
N GLU A 139 10.29 7.72 18.61
CA GLU A 139 11.75 7.80 18.44
C GLU A 139 12.39 6.45 18.13
N ILE A 140 11.74 5.32 18.44
CA ILE A 140 12.17 3.97 18.02
C ILE A 140 12.29 3.86 16.49
N LEU A 141 11.59 4.72 15.72
CA LEU A 141 11.61 4.77 14.27
C LEU A 141 12.63 5.77 13.72
N SER A 142 13.32 6.53 14.59
CA SER A 142 14.36 7.46 14.16
C SER A 142 15.48 6.74 13.40
N LYS A 143 15.96 7.36 12.33
CA LYS A 143 17.11 6.87 11.55
C LYS A 143 18.45 7.21 12.20
N THR A 144 18.43 8.06 13.23
CA THR A 144 19.60 8.49 13.99
C THR A 144 19.34 8.34 15.47
N ASN A 145 20.43 8.20 16.25
CA ASN A 145 20.35 8.13 17.69
C ASN A 145 19.76 9.43 18.27
N THR A 146 18.75 9.29 19.14
CA THR A 146 18.09 10.41 19.84
C THR A 146 18.66 10.65 21.24
N ASP A 147 19.69 9.89 21.67
CA ASP A 147 20.29 9.94 23.00
C ASP A 147 19.25 9.87 24.13
N ALA A 148 18.28 8.94 23.98
CA ALA A 148 17.23 8.75 24.96
C ALA A 148 17.79 8.20 26.28
N GLU A 149 17.49 8.86 27.41
CA GLU A 149 17.89 8.37 28.73
C GLU A 149 16.98 7.20 29.17
N GLU A 150 15.69 7.28 28.83
CA GLU A 150 14.69 6.32 29.26
C GLU A 150 13.51 6.27 28.26
N TRP A 151 12.91 5.08 28.10
CA TRP A 151 11.66 4.87 27.38
C TRP A 151 10.63 4.19 28.27
N TYR A 152 9.39 4.62 28.16
CA TYR A 152 8.25 4.08 28.90
C TYR A 152 7.30 3.34 27.95
N ILE A 153 7.09 2.06 28.19
CA ILE A 153 6.23 1.18 27.38
C ILE A 153 4.98 0.84 28.21
N PRO A 154 3.77 1.11 27.70
CA PRO A 154 2.52 0.92 28.47
C PRO A 154 2.26 -0.57 28.72
N GLY A 155 1.75 -0.86 29.91
CA GLY A 155 1.35 -2.21 30.30
C GLY A 155 0.12 -2.69 29.53
N VAL A 156 0.26 -3.84 28.86
CA VAL A 156 -0.79 -4.46 28.05
C VAL A 156 -0.72 -5.99 28.14
N SER A 157 -1.86 -6.62 27.87
CA SER A 157 -1.94 -8.05 27.56
C SER A 157 -2.69 -8.18 26.24
N ILE A 158 -2.03 -8.75 25.23
CA ILE A 158 -2.54 -8.87 23.85
C ILE A 158 -2.48 -10.34 23.44
N GLU A 159 -3.57 -10.83 22.86
CA GLU A 159 -3.61 -12.06 22.09
C GLU A 159 -4.07 -11.70 20.68
N ASP A 160 -3.29 -12.06 19.66
CA ASP A 160 -3.51 -11.56 18.32
C ASP A 160 -3.12 -12.60 17.25
N HIS A 161 -3.79 -12.52 16.11
CA HIS A 161 -3.53 -13.36 14.94
C HIS A 161 -4.15 -12.71 13.69
N PRO A 162 -3.65 -13.03 12.47
CA PRO A 162 -4.22 -12.50 11.24
C PRO A 162 -5.59 -13.12 10.92
N ARG A 163 -6.47 -12.32 10.30
CA ARG A 163 -7.73 -12.78 9.72
C ARG A 163 -7.51 -13.55 8.41
N PHE A 164 -6.52 -13.14 7.61
CA PHE A 164 -6.22 -13.71 6.30
C PHE A 164 -4.76 -14.09 6.15
N ALA A 165 -4.50 -15.13 5.36
CA ALA A 165 -3.16 -15.56 4.99
C ALA A 165 -2.50 -14.60 3.98
N TRP A 166 -3.27 -14.03 3.03
CA TRP A 166 -2.79 -13.03 2.08
C TRP A 166 -3.10 -11.62 2.58
N ARG A 167 -2.05 -10.86 2.85
CA ARG A 167 -2.12 -9.46 3.28
C ARG A 167 -1.18 -8.65 2.41
N GLY A 168 -1.70 -8.24 1.24
CA GLY A 168 -0.88 -7.78 0.12
C GLY A 168 -0.78 -6.25 -0.03
N VAL A 169 0.35 -5.83 -0.56
CA VAL A 169 0.54 -4.54 -1.23
C VAL A 169 1.18 -4.81 -2.59
N MET A 170 0.64 -4.26 -3.67
CA MET A 170 1.27 -4.27 -4.97
C MET A 170 2.07 -2.98 -5.17
N LEU A 171 3.27 -3.11 -5.73
CA LEU A 171 4.11 -2.00 -6.18
C LEU A 171 4.40 -2.18 -7.68
N ASP A 172 3.94 -1.21 -8.47
CA ASP A 172 4.30 -1.11 -9.88
C ASP A 172 5.70 -0.50 -10.02
N VAL A 173 6.64 -1.31 -10.48
CA VAL A 173 8.02 -0.90 -10.79
C VAL A 173 8.27 -0.78 -12.30
N ALA A 174 7.24 -1.08 -13.11
CA ALA A 174 7.33 -1.08 -14.57
C ALA A 174 7.10 0.31 -15.16
N ARG A 175 6.03 1.03 -14.76
CA ARG A 175 5.75 2.39 -15.26
C ARG A 175 6.81 3.37 -14.79
N HIS A 176 7.21 3.31 -13.52
CA HIS A 176 8.39 3.99 -13.00
C HIS A 176 9.27 3.03 -12.23
N PHE A 177 10.58 3.08 -12.51
CA PHE A 177 11.54 2.18 -11.90
C PHE A 177 11.93 2.67 -10.49
N PHE A 178 11.85 1.78 -9.52
CA PHE A 178 12.34 2.00 -8.16
C PHE A 178 13.59 1.14 -7.93
N THR A 179 14.61 1.72 -7.32
CA THR A 179 15.87 1.04 -7.04
C THR A 179 15.68 -0.09 -6.01
N LYS A 180 16.62 -1.03 -5.97
CA LYS A 180 16.68 -2.10 -4.97
C LYS A 180 16.59 -1.57 -3.53
N ALA A 181 17.25 -0.45 -3.24
CA ALA A 181 17.20 0.18 -1.93
C ALA A 181 15.79 0.71 -1.60
N GLU A 182 15.13 1.36 -2.54
CA GLU A 182 13.76 1.87 -2.37
C GLU A 182 12.75 0.73 -2.17
N VAL A 183 12.91 -0.40 -2.88
CA VAL A 183 12.05 -1.58 -2.68
C VAL A 183 12.25 -2.18 -1.27
N LYS A 184 13.48 -2.23 -0.76
CA LYS A 184 13.75 -2.67 0.62
C LYS A 184 13.14 -1.73 1.66
N ASP A 185 13.27 -0.41 1.46
CA ASP A 185 12.63 0.58 2.33
C ASP A 185 11.10 0.45 2.29
N PHE A 186 10.53 0.11 1.13
CA PHE A 186 9.08 -0.14 1.00
C PHE A 186 8.66 -1.39 1.78
N ILE A 187 9.45 -2.47 1.73
CA ILE A 187 9.24 -3.67 2.56
C ILE A 187 9.28 -3.32 4.04
N ASP A 188 10.24 -2.51 4.49
CA ASP A 188 10.33 -2.08 5.90
C ASP A 188 9.12 -1.26 6.36
N GLN A 189 8.48 -0.52 5.46
CA GLN A 189 7.26 0.24 5.77
C GLN A 189 6.03 -0.67 5.85
N MET A 190 5.86 -1.59 4.90
CA MET A 190 4.68 -2.45 4.86
C MET A 190 4.62 -3.43 6.05
N VAL A 191 5.77 -3.98 6.47
CA VAL A 191 5.80 -4.97 7.57
C VAL A 191 5.43 -4.38 8.92
N GLN A 192 5.62 -3.06 9.15
CA GLN A 192 5.20 -2.39 10.38
C GLN A 192 3.69 -2.53 10.63
N PHE A 193 2.91 -2.73 9.55
CA PHE A 193 1.47 -2.92 9.60
C PHE A 193 1.05 -4.36 9.24
N LYS A 194 1.99 -5.31 9.37
CA LYS A 194 1.80 -6.76 9.26
C LYS A 194 1.35 -7.26 7.88
N PHE A 195 1.62 -6.49 6.81
CA PHE A 195 1.57 -7.03 5.45
C PHE A 195 2.63 -8.10 5.27
N ASN A 196 2.29 -9.17 4.55
CA ASN A 196 3.18 -10.31 4.32
C ASN A 196 3.37 -10.68 2.85
N THR A 197 2.76 -9.94 1.93
CA THR A 197 2.87 -10.21 0.49
C THR A 197 3.17 -8.91 -0.24
N LEU A 198 4.31 -8.86 -0.93
CA LEU A 198 4.65 -7.83 -1.88
C LEU A 198 4.42 -8.37 -3.29
N HIS A 199 3.39 -7.89 -3.96
CA HIS A 199 3.13 -8.16 -5.36
C HIS A 199 3.95 -7.16 -6.18
N LEU A 200 4.95 -7.63 -6.94
CA LEU A 200 5.76 -6.79 -7.81
C LEU A 200 5.26 -6.90 -9.25
N HIS A 201 4.73 -5.78 -9.75
CA HIS A 201 4.37 -5.62 -11.16
C HIS A 201 5.64 -5.28 -11.95
N LEU A 202 6.27 -6.32 -12.51
CA LEU A 202 7.63 -6.26 -13.05
C LEU A 202 7.70 -5.87 -14.52
N THR A 203 6.60 -6.01 -15.26
CA THR A 203 6.58 -5.80 -16.72
C THR A 203 5.31 -5.12 -17.17
N ASP A 204 5.46 -4.14 -18.07
CA ASP A 204 4.37 -3.41 -18.68
C ASP A 204 4.85 -2.73 -19.98
N ASP A 205 4.01 -1.98 -20.65
CA ASP A 205 4.29 -1.24 -21.89
C ASP A 205 5.47 -0.26 -21.75
N GLN A 206 5.73 0.23 -20.53
CA GLN A 206 6.73 1.25 -20.22
C GLN A 206 8.04 0.69 -19.68
N GLY A 207 8.11 -0.61 -19.44
CA GLY A 207 9.35 -1.21 -19.01
C GLY A 207 9.27 -2.68 -18.62
N TRP A 208 10.33 -3.39 -18.92
CA TRP A 208 10.61 -4.74 -18.45
C TRP A 208 11.69 -4.69 -17.37
N ARG A 209 11.38 -5.09 -16.12
CA ARG A 209 12.23 -4.77 -14.96
C ARG A 209 12.97 -5.95 -14.34
N ILE A 210 12.93 -7.13 -14.94
CA ILE A 210 13.61 -8.33 -14.43
C ILE A 210 14.50 -8.98 -15.50
N GLU A 211 15.73 -9.28 -15.14
CA GLU A 211 16.66 -9.98 -16.03
C GLU A 211 16.16 -11.40 -16.33
N ILE A 212 16.07 -11.71 -17.64
CA ILE A 212 15.88 -13.07 -18.18
C ILE A 212 17.11 -13.39 -19.01
N LYS A 213 18.02 -14.19 -18.45
CA LYS A 213 19.34 -14.46 -19.03
C LYS A 213 19.28 -15.08 -20.44
N SER A 214 18.28 -15.91 -20.69
CA SER A 214 18.04 -16.50 -22.01
C SER A 214 17.42 -15.54 -23.03
N LEU A 215 17.01 -14.33 -22.59
CA LEU A 215 16.34 -13.30 -23.41
C LEU A 215 16.88 -11.90 -23.12
N PRO A 216 18.18 -11.62 -23.39
CA PRO A 216 18.86 -10.41 -22.92
C PRO A 216 18.28 -9.10 -23.45
N LYS A 217 17.67 -9.09 -24.64
CA LYS A 217 17.04 -7.88 -25.20
C LYS A 217 15.91 -7.33 -24.32
N LEU A 218 15.29 -8.14 -23.46
CA LEU A 218 14.27 -7.66 -22.52
C LEU A 218 14.80 -6.58 -21.58
N THR A 219 16.08 -6.65 -21.20
CA THR A 219 16.72 -5.63 -20.35
C THR A 219 17.64 -4.70 -21.12
N GLU A 220 18.15 -5.10 -22.28
CA GLU A 220 18.93 -4.21 -23.16
C GLU A 220 18.06 -3.17 -23.86
N VAL A 221 16.83 -3.54 -24.25
CA VAL A 221 15.87 -2.71 -24.98
C VAL A 221 14.65 -2.40 -24.11
N GLY A 222 13.98 -3.44 -23.62
CA GLY A 222 12.69 -3.34 -22.93
C GLY A 222 12.73 -2.58 -21.59
N ALA A 223 13.90 -2.46 -20.94
CA ALA A 223 14.05 -1.73 -19.70
C ALA A 223 14.23 -0.21 -19.88
N TRP A 224 14.36 0.29 -21.10
CA TRP A 224 14.79 1.67 -21.38
C TRP A 224 13.84 2.40 -22.32
N ARG A 225 13.53 3.66 -22.00
CA ARG A 225 12.68 4.54 -22.79
C ARG A 225 13.20 5.98 -22.82
N ALA A 226 12.63 6.79 -23.69
CA ALA A 226 12.88 8.23 -23.69
C ALA A 226 12.39 8.86 -22.37
N PRO A 227 13.19 9.74 -21.74
CA PRO A 227 12.77 10.42 -20.52
C PRO A 227 11.61 11.39 -20.80
N ARG A 228 10.66 11.47 -19.88
CA ARG A 228 9.54 12.41 -19.93
C ARG A 228 9.33 13.04 -18.57
N THR A 229 8.99 14.33 -18.59
CA THR A 229 8.60 15.09 -17.39
C THR A 229 7.35 15.89 -17.71
N GLY A 230 6.35 15.83 -16.84
CA GLY A 230 5.07 16.53 -17.05
C GLY A 230 3.90 15.64 -16.69
N ARG A 231 2.83 15.70 -17.46
CA ARG A 231 1.60 14.97 -17.18
C ARG A 231 1.52 13.68 -17.98
N TRP A 232 1.48 12.56 -17.27
CA TRP A 232 1.31 11.23 -17.86
C TRP A 232 0.08 11.15 -18.77
N GLY A 233 0.27 10.54 -19.95
CA GLY A 233 -0.77 10.45 -20.99
C GLY A 233 -0.89 11.68 -21.89
N GLU A 234 -0.10 12.74 -21.64
CA GLU A 234 -0.06 13.94 -22.47
C GLU A 234 1.32 14.15 -23.14
N PHE A 235 2.23 13.20 -22.97
CA PHE A 235 3.56 13.25 -23.57
C PHE A 235 3.51 13.06 -25.09
N SER A 236 4.47 13.68 -25.79
CA SER A 236 4.70 13.41 -27.20
C SER A 236 5.29 12.00 -27.40
N LYS A 237 4.90 11.36 -28.49
CA LYS A 237 5.52 10.09 -28.90
C LYS A 237 7.00 10.30 -29.17
N PRO A 238 7.90 9.42 -28.66
CA PRO A 238 9.33 9.52 -28.95
C PRO A 238 9.64 9.37 -30.44
N THR A 239 10.64 10.10 -30.93
CA THR A 239 11.20 9.85 -32.25
C THR A 239 12.11 8.61 -32.22
N PRO A 240 12.33 7.91 -33.35
CA PRO A 240 13.13 6.68 -33.38
C PRO A 240 14.58 6.85 -32.87
N ASP A 241 15.16 8.03 -33.06
CA ASP A 241 16.54 8.43 -32.72
C ASP A 241 16.65 9.11 -31.34
N GLU A 242 15.53 9.31 -30.64
CA GLU A 242 15.54 9.96 -29.33
C GLU A 242 16.27 9.08 -28.28
N PRO A 243 17.18 9.64 -27.47
CA PRO A 243 17.93 8.87 -26.47
C PRO A 243 17.04 8.19 -25.44
N LYS A 244 17.22 6.90 -25.23
CA LYS A 244 16.47 6.08 -24.27
C LYS A 244 17.26 5.94 -22.97
N THR A 245 17.21 6.97 -22.13
CA THR A 245 18.04 7.11 -20.92
C THR A 245 17.29 6.93 -19.61
N TYR A 246 15.95 6.81 -19.64
CA TYR A 246 15.14 6.55 -18.47
C TYR A 246 14.80 5.06 -18.38
N GLY A 247 15.07 4.46 -17.24
CA GLY A 247 14.70 3.07 -16.96
C GLY A 247 15.58 2.44 -15.89
N GLY A 248 15.68 1.13 -15.95
CA GLY A 248 16.42 0.27 -15.05
C GLY A 248 15.78 -1.10 -14.97
N PHE A 249 16.48 -2.03 -14.37
CA PHE A 249 16.00 -3.38 -14.12
C PHE A 249 16.73 -3.99 -12.93
N TYR A 250 16.18 -5.05 -12.39
CA TYR A 250 16.83 -5.88 -11.38
C TYR A 250 17.54 -7.04 -12.08
N THR A 251 18.84 -7.22 -11.81
CA THR A 251 19.51 -8.47 -12.13
C THR A 251 18.91 -9.61 -11.30
N GLN A 252 19.10 -10.85 -11.70
CA GLN A 252 18.66 -11.98 -10.88
C GLN A 252 19.32 -11.97 -9.50
N GLU A 253 20.56 -11.49 -9.40
CA GLU A 253 21.25 -11.36 -8.11
C GLU A 253 20.63 -10.24 -7.25
N ASP A 254 20.27 -9.09 -7.83
CA ASP A 254 19.53 -8.04 -7.11
C ASP A 254 18.19 -8.57 -6.59
N MET A 255 17.49 -9.34 -7.42
CA MET A 255 16.21 -9.92 -7.02
C MET A 255 16.35 -10.98 -5.93
N LYS A 256 17.39 -11.83 -5.98
CA LYS A 256 17.70 -12.77 -4.89
C LYS A 256 17.96 -12.04 -3.57
N GLU A 257 18.68 -10.92 -3.63
CA GLU A 257 18.92 -10.08 -2.44
C GLU A 257 17.63 -9.46 -1.90
N ILE A 258 16.74 -8.97 -2.77
CA ILE A 258 15.42 -8.45 -2.37
C ILE A 258 14.56 -9.55 -1.76
N ILE A 259 14.53 -10.73 -2.39
CA ILE A 259 13.76 -11.91 -1.90
C ILE A 259 14.28 -12.34 -0.51
N LYS A 260 15.60 -12.45 -0.34
CA LYS A 260 16.18 -12.80 0.97
C LYS A 260 15.82 -11.76 2.04
N TYR A 261 15.93 -10.48 1.71
CA TYR A 261 15.56 -9.37 2.60
C TYR A 261 14.09 -9.41 3.03
N ALA A 262 13.20 -9.74 2.08
CA ALA A 262 11.78 -9.92 2.32
C ALA A 262 11.51 -11.15 3.21
N GLN A 263 12.15 -12.30 2.92
CA GLN A 263 12.02 -13.51 3.70
C GLN A 263 12.44 -13.33 5.17
N ASP A 264 13.52 -12.57 5.43
CA ASP A 264 13.97 -12.24 6.79
C ASP A 264 12.95 -11.39 7.56
N ARG A 265 11.92 -10.89 6.86
CA ARG A 265 10.79 -10.11 7.38
C ARG A 265 9.44 -10.82 7.20
N PHE A 266 9.47 -12.11 6.89
CA PHE A 266 8.27 -12.92 6.64
C PHE A 266 7.36 -12.34 5.54
N VAL A 267 7.97 -11.72 4.53
CA VAL A 267 7.29 -11.23 3.33
C VAL A 267 7.57 -12.17 2.15
N THR A 268 6.51 -12.59 1.48
CA THR A 268 6.56 -13.30 0.21
C THR A 268 6.49 -12.29 -0.94
N ILE A 269 7.41 -12.38 -1.90
CA ILE A 269 7.34 -11.61 -3.14
C ILE A 269 6.65 -12.45 -4.20
N VAL A 270 5.56 -11.93 -4.75
CA VAL A 270 4.82 -12.54 -5.87
C VAL A 270 5.15 -11.74 -7.14
N PRO A 271 5.84 -12.36 -8.12
CA PRO A 271 6.16 -11.68 -9.37
C PRO A 271 4.95 -11.65 -10.29
N GLU A 272 4.76 -10.52 -10.98
CA GLU A 272 3.86 -10.40 -12.11
C GLU A 272 4.64 -10.20 -13.40
N ILE A 273 4.30 -11.01 -14.40
CA ILE A 273 4.69 -10.86 -15.81
C ILE A 273 3.40 -10.69 -16.59
N ASP A 274 3.09 -9.46 -16.93
CA ASP A 274 1.80 -9.12 -17.53
C ASP A 274 1.75 -9.46 -19.02
N VAL A 275 0.83 -10.34 -19.34
CA VAL A 275 0.57 -10.87 -20.70
C VAL A 275 -0.91 -11.28 -20.83
N PRO A 276 -1.50 -11.26 -22.03
CA PRO A 276 -0.94 -10.92 -23.34
C PRO A 276 -1.02 -9.42 -23.67
N GLY A 277 -1.80 -8.63 -22.95
CA GLY A 277 -1.79 -7.17 -22.97
C GLY A 277 -0.54 -6.61 -22.29
N HIS A 278 -0.43 -5.28 -22.18
CA HIS A 278 0.66 -4.59 -21.46
C HIS A 278 2.08 -5.08 -21.79
N SER A 279 2.27 -5.59 -23.03
CA SER A 279 3.48 -6.30 -23.45
C SER A 279 4.38 -5.49 -24.38
N LEU A 280 4.18 -4.15 -24.51
CA LEU A 280 4.92 -3.36 -25.50
C LEU A 280 6.43 -3.35 -25.25
N ALA A 281 6.90 -3.42 -23.99
CA ALA A 281 8.33 -3.54 -23.71
C ALA A 281 8.92 -4.89 -24.22
N ALA A 282 8.16 -5.98 -24.09
CA ALA A 282 8.53 -7.28 -24.65
C ALA A 282 8.52 -7.24 -26.19
N VAL A 283 7.48 -6.66 -26.77
CA VAL A 283 7.32 -6.49 -28.22
C VAL A 283 8.40 -5.59 -28.81
N ALA A 284 8.78 -4.49 -28.15
CA ALA A 284 9.88 -3.64 -28.58
C ALA A 284 11.22 -4.39 -28.59
N SER A 285 11.38 -5.39 -27.71
CA SER A 285 12.56 -6.25 -27.62
C SER A 285 12.56 -7.38 -28.65
N TYR A 286 11.38 -7.94 -28.94
CA TYR A 286 11.15 -9.09 -29.81
C TYR A 286 9.89 -8.85 -30.66
N PRO A 287 9.99 -8.04 -31.75
CA PRO A 287 8.82 -7.63 -32.54
C PRO A 287 8.04 -8.79 -33.20
N GLU A 288 8.70 -9.93 -33.37
CA GLU A 288 8.07 -11.14 -33.91
C GLU A 288 7.00 -11.78 -33.01
N LEU A 289 6.81 -11.26 -31.79
CA LEU A 289 5.83 -11.79 -30.84
C LEU A 289 4.41 -11.25 -31.06
N THR A 290 4.25 -10.15 -31.82
CA THR A 290 2.92 -9.57 -32.11
C THR A 290 2.24 -10.22 -33.29
N CYS A 291 0.94 -9.87 -33.50
CA CYS A 291 0.21 -10.19 -34.72
C CYS A 291 0.51 -9.20 -35.88
N THR A 292 1.17 -8.07 -35.63
CA THR A 292 1.44 -6.97 -36.57
C THR A 292 2.95 -6.72 -36.69
N THR A 293 3.64 -7.62 -37.43
CA THR A 293 5.12 -7.64 -37.49
C THR A 293 5.74 -6.54 -38.38
N ASP A 294 4.93 -5.84 -39.19
CA ASP A 294 5.40 -4.80 -40.11
C ASP A 294 5.54 -3.40 -39.43
N SER A 295 5.29 -3.31 -38.15
CA SER A 295 5.38 -2.07 -37.38
C SER A 295 6.71 -1.92 -36.66
N VAL A 296 7.14 -0.66 -36.45
CA VAL A 296 8.27 -0.34 -35.58
C VAL A 296 7.78 -0.12 -34.16
N TYR A 297 8.30 -0.91 -33.23
CA TYR A 297 7.92 -0.85 -31.83
C TYR A 297 8.98 -0.15 -30.97
N GLN A 298 8.52 0.63 -30.04
CA GLN A 298 9.35 1.28 -29.01
C GLN A 298 8.69 1.11 -27.66
N VAL A 299 9.50 1.05 -26.60
CA VAL A 299 8.99 1.10 -25.24
C VAL A 299 8.23 2.41 -25.02
N ASN A 300 7.01 2.34 -24.51
CA ASN A 300 6.16 3.51 -24.29
C ASN A 300 6.80 4.47 -23.27
N ALA A 301 6.89 5.75 -23.62
CA ALA A 301 7.48 6.76 -22.73
C ALA A 301 6.45 7.44 -21.80
N GLY A 302 5.20 6.97 -21.81
CA GLY A 302 4.07 7.54 -21.06
C GLY A 302 3.13 8.38 -21.92
N GLU A 303 3.30 8.36 -23.25
CA GLU A 303 2.33 8.92 -24.18
C GLU A 303 1.07 8.03 -24.26
N ARG A 304 -0.07 8.66 -24.59
CA ARG A 304 -1.34 7.94 -24.73
C ARG A 304 -1.36 7.11 -26.00
N PHE A 305 -1.61 5.81 -25.85
CA PHE A 305 -1.88 4.90 -26.95
C PHE A 305 -3.13 4.03 -26.73
N MET A 306 -3.63 3.99 -25.49
CA MET A 306 -4.93 3.43 -25.15
C MET A 306 -5.97 4.54 -25.05
N ILE A 307 -7.10 4.39 -25.71
CA ILE A 307 -8.17 5.40 -25.79
C ILE A 307 -9.44 4.81 -25.21
N TRP A 308 -9.99 5.50 -24.21
CA TRP A 308 -11.20 5.12 -23.48
C TRP A 308 -12.34 6.09 -23.83
N PRO A 309 -13.32 5.67 -24.66
CA PRO A 309 -14.46 6.52 -25.04
C PRO A 309 -15.44 6.79 -23.88
N GLY A 310 -15.30 6.10 -22.74
CA GLY A 310 -16.18 6.29 -21.59
C GLY A 310 -17.46 5.46 -21.60
N ASN A 311 -17.58 4.52 -22.54
CA ASN A 311 -18.70 3.60 -22.67
C ASN A 311 -18.37 2.16 -22.19
N GLY A 312 -17.26 2.00 -21.44
CA GLY A 312 -16.78 0.70 -20.98
C GLY A 312 -15.92 -0.07 -21.99
N THR A 313 -15.69 0.49 -23.19
CA THR A 313 -14.77 -0.06 -24.19
C THR A 313 -13.47 0.74 -24.26
N PHE A 314 -12.43 0.16 -24.84
CA PHE A 314 -11.17 0.82 -25.14
C PHE A 314 -10.59 0.29 -26.46
N TYR A 315 -9.67 1.04 -27.04
CA TYR A 315 -8.91 0.59 -28.21
C TYR A 315 -7.47 1.10 -28.17
N GLY A 316 -6.54 0.28 -28.67
CA GLY A 316 -5.12 0.61 -28.79
C GLY A 316 -4.81 1.20 -30.18
N THR A 317 -3.95 2.21 -30.23
CA THR A 317 -3.41 2.77 -31.47
C THR A 317 -2.11 2.11 -31.92
N ILE A 318 -1.54 1.24 -31.07
CA ILE A 318 -0.39 0.37 -31.33
C ILE A 318 -0.69 -1.02 -30.78
N ASP A 319 -0.19 -2.06 -31.44
CA ASP A 319 -0.31 -3.43 -30.94
C ASP A 319 0.68 -3.65 -29.79
N ASN A 320 0.18 -3.66 -28.57
CA ASN A 320 0.92 -3.96 -27.34
C ASN A 320 0.65 -5.38 -26.84
N THR A 321 0.15 -6.26 -27.74
CA THR A 321 -0.29 -7.60 -27.34
C THR A 321 0.58 -8.70 -27.93
N LEU A 322 0.73 -9.80 -27.19
CA LEU A 322 1.33 -11.03 -27.70
C LEU A 322 0.30 -11.78 -28.57
N CYS A 323 0.76 -12.35 -29.69
CA CYS A 323 -0.11 -13.02 -30.66
C CYS A 323 -0.44 -14.46 -30.23
N PRO A 324 -1.71 -14.80 -29.90
CA PRO A 324 -2.08 -16.15 -29.45
C PRO A 324 -1.87 -17.24 -30.48
N ALA A 325 -1.86 -16.88 -31.78
CA ALA A 325 -1.68 -17.82 -32.89
C ALA A 325 -0.19 -18.08 -33.21
N ASN A 326 0.72 -17.38 -32.54
CA ASN A 326 2.16 -17.51 -32.78
C ASN A 326 2.81 -18.44 -31.76
N GLU A 327 3.24 -19.64 -32.17
CA GLU A 327 3.89 -20.59 -31.27
C GLU A 327 5.20 -20.07 -30.65
N LYS A 328 5.89 -19.12 -31.29
CA LYS A 328 7.09 -18.48 -30.72
C LYS A 328 6.78 -17.74 -29.42
N VAL A 329 5.56 -17.24 -29.24
CA VAL A 329 5.10 -16.58 -28.01
C VAL A 329 5.16 -17.55 -26.84
N TYR A 330 4.70 -18.78 -27.02
CA TYR A 330 4.71 -19.79 -25.95
C TYR A 330 6.11 -20.30 -25.65
N VAL A 331 6.99 -20.40 -26.66
CA VAL A 331 8.42 -20.71 -26.47
C VAL A 331 9.11 -19.57 -25.71
N PHE A 332 8.80 -18.31 -26.03
CA PHE A 332 9.28 -17.14 -25.31
C PHE A 332 8.83 -17.15 -23.86
N LEU A 333 7.53 -17.34 -23.60
CA LEU A 333 6.96 -17.36 -22.25
C LEU A 333 7.40 -18.57 -21.44
N ASP A 334 7.65 -19.73 -22.05
CA ASP A 334 8.23 -20.87 -21.35
C ASP A 334 9.62 -20.54 -20.79
N LYS A 335 10.48 -19.85 -21.56
CA LYS A 335 11.79 -19.37 -21.09
C LYS A 335 11.63 -18.39 -19.95
N VAL A 336 10.76 -17.38 -20.10
CA VAL A 336 10.49 -16.37 -19.06
C VAL A 336 10.03 -17.05 -17.76
N PHE A 337 8.98 -17.84 -17.81
CA PHE A 337 8.42 -18.48 -16.61
C PHE A 337 9.35 -19.56 -16.03
N THR A 338 10.25 -20.15 -16.81
CA THR A 338 11.27 -21.06 -16.28
C THR A 338 12.23 -20.30 -15.37
N GLU A 339 12.75 -19.15 -15.79
CA GLU A 339 13.68 -18.35 -14.98
C GLU A 339 12.98 -17.68 -13.80
N ILE A 340 11.76 -17.16 -13.99
CA ILE A 340 10.95 -16.58 -12.91
C ILE A 340 10.61 -17.64 -11.84
N ALA A 341 10.18 -18.83 -12.23
CA ALA A 341 9.86 -19.91 -11.29
C ALA A 341 11.07 -20.39 -10.48
N ALA A 342 12.25 -20.41 -11.10
CA ALA A 342 13.50 -20.76 -10.43
C ALA A 342 13.97 -19.66 -9.47
N LEU A 343 13.72 -18.39 -9.79
CA LEU A 343 14.15 -17.24 -9.02
C LEU A 343 13.25 -16.97 -7.80
N PHE A 344 11.94 -17.08 -7.94
CA PHE A 344 10.98 -16.75 -6.91
C PHE A 344 10.48 -18.01 -6.17
N PRO A 345 10.73 -18.13 -4.85
CA PRO A 345 10.34 -19.31 -4.07
C PRO A 345 8.84 -19.38 -3.76
N CYS A 346 8.06 -18.33 -4.05
CA CYS A 346 6.63 -18.26 -3.81
C CYS A 346 5.84 -19.32 -4.59
N GLU A 347 4.64 -19.61 -4.11
CA GLU A 347 3.73 -20.58 -4.72
C GLU A 347 3.09 -20.07 -6.03
N TYR A 348 2.83 -18.75 -6.09
CA TYR A 348 2.11 -18.11 -7.18
C TYR A 348 3.02 -17.34 -8.13
N ILE A 349 2.68 -17.37 -9.43
CA ILE A 349 3.14 -16.41 -10.42
C ILE A 349 1.90 -15.71 -10.97
N HIS A 350 1.90 -14.38 -10.94
CA HIS A 350 0.83 -13.58 -11.53
C HIS A 350 1.13 -13.32 -13.00
N MET A 351 0.16 -13.61 -13.87
CA MET A 351 0.33 -13.49 -15.33
C MET A 351 -0.27 -12.20 -15.91
N GLY A 352 -0.82 -11.32 -15.06
CA GLY A 352 -1.60 -10.18 -15.53
C GLY A 352 -2.94 -10.61 -16.12
N GLY A 353 -3.13 -10.36 -17.41
CA GLY A 353 -4.32 -10.78 -18.18
C GLY A 353 -5.34 -9.69 -18.41
N ASP A 354 -5.10 -8.49 -17.86
CA ASP A 354 -5.99 -7.33 -17.94
C ASP A 354 -5.83 -6.54 -19.24
N GLU A 355 -6.82 -5.72 -19.51
CA GLU A 355 -6.90 -4.68 -20.56
C GLU A 355 -6.35 -5.07 -21.94
N CYS A 356 -6.43 -6.35 -22.31
CA CYS A 356 -5.96 -6.85 -23.59
C CYS A 356 -6.87 -6.39 -24.74
N TYR A 357 -6.36 -5.49 -25.60
CA TYR A 357 -7.08 -5.03 -26.79
C TYR A 357 -7.06 -6.08 -27.90
N LYS A 358 -8.21 -6.57 -28.27
CA LYS A 358 -8.37 -7.70 -29.21
C LYS A 358 -8.46 -7.28 -30.69
N GLY A 359 -8.52 -5.98 -30.99
CA GLY A 359 -8.73 -5.49 -32.34
C GLY A 359 -7.60 -5.82 -33.33
N TYR A 360 -6.38 -6.09 -32.84
CA TYR A 360 -5.28 -6.59 -33.68
C TYR A 360 -5.41 -8.08 -33.95
N TRP A 361 -5.90 -8.86 -32.99
CA TRP A 361 -6.20 -10.29 -33.20
C TRP A 361 -7.34 -10.50 -34.20
N GLU A 362 -8.38 -9.65 -34.13
CA GLU A 362 -9.52 -9.65 -35.07
C GLU A 362 -9.09 -9.43 -36.51
N LYS A 363 -8.00 -8.70 -36.73
CA LYS A 363 -7.43 -8.42 -38.06
C LYS A 363 -6.46 -9.51 -38.53
N SER A 364 -5.96 -10.35 -37.63
CA SER A 364 -4.96 -11.38 -37.92
C SER A 364 -5.62 -12.63 -38.52
N GLU A 365 -5.24 -13.00 -39.73
CA GLU A 365 -5.71 -14.24 -40.36
C GLU A 365 -5.29 -15.49 -39.58
N ALA A 366 -4.11 -15.46 -38.96
CA ALA A 366 -3.64 -16.56 -38.11
C ALA A 366 -4.51 -16.73 -36.85
N CYS A 367 -4.95 -15.64 -36.22
CA CYS A 367 -5.86 -15.70 -35.07
C CYS A 367 -7.26 -16.19 -35.49
N LYS A 368 -7.77 -15.72 -36.61
CA LYS A 368 -9.05 -16.23 -37.19
C LYS A 368 -9.00 -17.72 -37.49
N ALA A 369 -7.92 -18.18 -38.12
CA ALA A 369 -7.71 -19.60 -38.39
C ALA A 369 -7.61 -20.43 -37.08
N LEU A 370 -6.96 -19.90 -36.04
CA LEU A 370 -6.88 -20.56 -34.75
C LEU A 370 -8.26 -20.65 -34.08
N VAL A 371 -9.06 -19.57 -34.12
CA VAL A 371 -10.44 -19.55 -33.60
C VAL A 371 -11.28 -20.64 -34.27
N GLN A 372 -11.20 -20.76 -35.59
CA GLN A 372 -11.91 -21.81 -36.34
C GLN A 372 -11.39 -23.21 -35.98
N LYS A 373 -10.08 -23.40 -35.94
CA LYS A 373 -9.45 -24.69 -35.64
C LYS A 373 -9.83 -25.22 -34.26
N GLU A 374 -9.83 -24.36 -33.28
CA GLU A 374 -10.10 -24.73 -31.86
C GLU A 374 -11.61 -24.64 -31.52
N GLY A 375 -12.47 -24.25 -32.47
CA GLY A 375 -13.92 -24.14 -32.31
C GLY A 375 -14.32 -23.05 -31.29
N LEU A 376 -13.54 -21.98 -31.20
CA LEU A 376 -13.80 -20.86 -30.31
C LEU A 376 -14.86 -19.93 -30.89
N LYS A 377 -15.64 -19.24 -30.03
CA LYS A 377 -16.74 -18.37 -30.46
C LYS A 377 -16.26 -16.97 -30.89
N ASP A 378 -15.28 -16.44 -30.17
CA ASP A 378 -14.83 -15.07 -30.34
C ASP A 378 -13.40 -14.86 -29.80
N MET A 379 -12.92 -13.61 -29.78
CA MET A 379 -11.60 -13.25 -29.32
C MET A 379 -11.48 -13.28 -27.78
N HIS A 380 -12.59 -13.30 -27.01
CA HIS A 380 -12.54 -13.51 -25.56
C HIS A 380 -12.22 -14.98 -25.26
N GLU A 381 -12.83 -15.92 -25.98
CA GLU A 381 -12.45 -17.33 -25.90
C GLU A 381 -11.02 -17.60 -26.41
N LEU A 382 -10.52 -16.78 -27.36
CA LEU A 382 -9.12 -16.85 -27.80
C LEU A 382 -8.17 -16.36 -26.66
N GLN A 383 -8.54 -15.34 -25.89
CA GLN A 383 -7.79 -14.97 -24.71
C GLN A 383 -7.82 -16.07 -23.64
N SER A 384 -8.97 -16.69 -23.41
CA SER A 384 -9.08 -17.85 -22.51
C SER A 384 -8.20 -19.02 -22.98
N TYR A 385 -8.12 -19.29 -24.28
CA TYR A 385 -7.20 -20.27 -24.84
C TYR A 385 -5.74 -19.94 -24.52
N PHE A 386 -5.35 -18.66 -24.69
CA PHE A 386 -4.02 -18.18 -24.31
C PHE A 386 -3.75 -18.40 -22.82
N VAL A 387 -4.65 -17.94 -21.93
CA VAL A 387 -4.55 -18.08 -20.47
C VAL A 387 -4.38 -19.54 -20.06
N LYS A 388 -5.16 -20.46 -20.63
CA LYS A 388 -5.04 -21.90 -20.36
C LYS A 388 -3.68 -22.49 -20.78
N ARG A 389 -3.08 -21.98 -21.85
CA ARG A 389 -1.73 -22.37 -22.27
C ARG A 389 -0.67 -21.86 -21.29
N ILE A 390 -0.83 -20.60 -20.83
CA ILE A 390 0.08 -20.00 -19.83
C ILE A 390 -0.04 -20.75 -18.50
N GLU A 391 -1.25 -21.08 -18.05
CA GLU A 391 -1.44 -21.90 -16.85
C GLU A 391 -0.67 -23.23 -16.94
N LYS A 392 -0.75 -23.93 -18.07
CA LYS A 392 0.01 -25.18 -18.27
C LYS A 392 1.52 -24.96 -18.18
N ILE A 393 2.03 -23.88 -18.76
CA ILE A 393 3.45 -23.51 -18.66
C ILE A 393 3.83 -23.27 -17.20
N ILE A 394 3.13 -22.40 -16.49
CA ILE A 394 3.40 -22.06 -15.08
C ILE A 394 3.30 -23.32 -14.20
N ASN A 395 2.25 -24.13 -14.35
CA ASN A 395 2.05 -25.35 -13.58
C ASN A 395 3.17 -26.38 -13.86
N SER A 396 3.70 -26.46 -15.08
CA SER A 396 4.83 -27.34 -15.41
C SER A 396 6.12 -26.98 -14.66
N LYS A 397 6.22 -25.74 -14.14
CA LYS A 397 7.34 -25.28 -13.31
C LYS A 397 7.05 -25.45 -11.81
N GLY A 398 5.97 -26.13 -11.43
CA GLY A 398 5.59 -26.36 -10.03
C GLY A 398 5.00 -25.14 -9.34
N LYS A 399 4.51 -24.14 -10.09
CA LYS A 399 3.87 -22.93 -9.58
C LYS A 399 2.37 -22.93 -9.89
N LYS A 400 1.61 -22.11 -9.15
CA LYS A 400 0.20 -21.84 -9.42
C LYS A 400 0.06 -20.51 -10.15
N MET A 401 -0.82 -20.47 -11.13
CA MET A 401 -1.13 -19.24 -11.86
C MET A 401 -2.15 -18.39 -11.12
N MET A 402 -1.92 -17.08 -11.09
CA MET A 402 -2.88 -16.06 -10.69
C MET A 402 -3.00 -15.03 -11.83
N GLY A 403 -4.16 -14.37 -11.97
CA GLY A 403 -4.33 -13.27 -12.92
C GLY A 403 -5.43 -12.32 -12.48
N TRP A 404 -5.47 -11.16 -13.09
CA TRP A 404 -6.55 -10.19 -12.92
C TRP A 404 -7.90 -10.80 -13.35
N ASP A 405 -9.01 -10.22 -12.90
CA ASP A 405 -10.33 -10.85 -13.08
C ASP A 405 -10.83 -10.91 -14.54
N GLU A 406 -10.09 -10.35 -15.52
CA GLU A 406 -10.33 -10.58 -16.95
C GLU A 406 -10.08 -12.02 -17.40
N ILE A 407 -9.28 -12.79 -16.65
CA ILE A 407 -9.10 -14.22 -16.95
C ILE A 407 -10.38 -15.06 -16.80
N LEU A 408 -11.43 -14.49 -16.19
CA LEU A 408 -12.77 -15.08 -16.17
C LEU A 408 -13.46 -15.05 -17.53
N GLU A 409 -13.09 -14.11 -18.39
CA GLU A 409 -13.72 -13.92 -19.70
C GLU A 409 -13.38 -15.07 -20.63
N GLY A 410 -14.38 -15.60 -21.33
CA GLY A 410 -14.19 -16.76 -22.22
C GLY A 410 -13.93 -18.09 -21.53
N GLY A 411 -14.00 -18.13 -20.19
CA GLY A 411 -13.89 -19.34 -19.37
C GLY A 411 -12.56 -19.48 -18.64
N LEU A 412 -12.65 -19.55 -17.32
CA LEU A 412 -11.51 -19.63 -16.40
C LEU A 412 -10.71 -20.93 -16.58
N ALA A 413 -9.39 -20.83 -16.47
CA ALA A 413 -8.49 -21.98 -16.47
C ALA A 413 -8.66 -22.78 -15.16
N PRO A 414 -8.60 -24.14 -15.17
CA PRO A 414 -9.09 -24.98 -14.07
C PRO A 414 -8.39 -24.78 -12.72
N GLY A 415 -7.09 -24.46 -12.72
CA GLY A 415 -6.30 -24.26 -11.49
C GLY A 415 -6.00 -22.80 -11.16
N ALA A 416 -6.52 -21.85 -11.94
CA ALA A 416 -6.21 -20.45 -11.80
C ALA A 416 -6.77 -19.85 -10.53
N SER A 417 -6.00 -18.96 -9.90
CA SER A 417 -6.46 -18.05 -8.85
C SER A 417 -6.77 -16.68 -9.45
N VAL A 418 -7.72 -15.97 -8.88
CA VAL A 418 -8.20 -14.69 -9.42
C VAL A 418 -7.87 -13.56 -8.47
N MET A 419 -7.28 -12.47 -9.01
CA MET A 419 -7.17 -11.20 -8.31
C MET A 419 -8.23 -10.25 -8.84
N SER A 420 -9.22 -9.93 -7.98
CA SER A 420 -10.39 -9.14 -8.40
C SER A 420 -10.16 -7.65 -8.17
N TRP A 421 -10.07 -6.88 -9.27
CA TRP A 421 -9.82 -5.44 -9.23
C TRP A 421 -10.96 -4.58 -9.78
N ARG A 422 -11.76 -5.07 -10.73
CA ARG A 422 -12.93 -4.37 -11.31
C ARG A 422 -14.13 -4.43 -10.35
N GLY A 423 -13.95 -3.96 -9.11
CA GLY A 423 -14.90 -4.07 -8.02
C GLY A 423 -14.96 -5.48 -7.42
N MET A 424 -16.05 -5.78 -6.71
CA MET A 424 -16.23 -7.04 -5.98
C MET A 424 -16.79 -8.18 -6.84
N LYS A 425 -17.25 -7.90 -8.07
CA LYS A 425 -18.03 -8.84 -8.88
C LYS A 425 -17.19 -10.04 -9.32
N GLY A 426 -16.02 -9.80 -9.91
CA GLY A 426 -15.14 -10.86 -10.41
C GLY A 426 -14.73 -11.85 -9.31
N GLY A 427 -14.40 -11.32 -8.13
CA GLY A 427 -14.06 -12.16 -6.98
C GLY A 427 -15.23 -13.00 -6.48
N LYS A 428 -16.46 -12.45 -6.48
CA LYS A 428 -17.68 -13.23 -6.16
C LYS A 428 -17.91 -14.37 -7.15
N GLU A 429 -17.69 -14.11 -8.44
CA GLU A 429 -17.87 -15.07 -9.51
C GLU A 429 -16.83 -16.21 -9.40
N ALA A 430 -15.56 -15.87 -9.24
CA ALA A 430 -14.47 -16.83 -9.05
C ALA A 430 -14.66 -17.71 -7.79
N ALA A 431 -14.99 -17.10 -6.65
CA ALA A 431 -15.21 -17.84 -5.39
C ALA A 431 -16.42 -18.78 -5.47
N ARG A 432 -17.51 -18.38 -6.14
CA ARG A 432 -18.65 -19.28 -6.41
C ARG A 432 -18.27 -20.44 -7.32
N ALA A 433 -17.35 -20.23 -8.24
CA ALA A 433 -16.74 -21.27 -9.06
C ALA A 433 -15.66 -22.09 -8.33
N GLN A 434 -15.49 -21.86 -7.01
CA GLN A 434 -14.55 -22.56 -6.13
C GLN A 434 -13.06 -22.29 -6.43
N HIS A 435 -12.75 -21.15 -7.06
CA HIS A 435 -11.38 -20.70 -7.26
C HIS A 435 -10.89 -19.82 -6.12
N PRO A 436 -9.59 -19.90 -5.74
CA PRO A 436 -9.00 -18.99 -4.75
C PRO A 436 -8.99 -17.55 -5.27
N VAL A 437 -9.30 -16.60 -4.38
CA VAL A 437 -9.44 -15.18 -4.74
C VAL A 437 -8.63 -14.29 -3.81
N VAL A 438 -7.92 -13.32 -4.38
CA VAL A 438 -7.42 -12.14 -3.67
C VAL A 438 -8.29 -10.95 -4.06
N MET A 439 -8.81 -10.24 -3.06
CA MET A 439 -9.64 -9.07 -3.30
C MET A 439 -8.79 -7.79 -3.31
N SER A 440 -8.81 -7.05 -4.41
CA SER A 440 -8.16 -5.74 -4.55
C SER A 440 -9.01 -4.73 -5.35
N PRO A 441 -10.31 -4.57 -4.98
CA PRO A 441 -11.25 -3.79 -5.77
C PRO A 441 -10.86 -2.32 -5.83
N ASN A 442 -10.84 -1.75 -7.04
CA ASN A 442 -10.39 -0.39 -7.31
C ASN A 442 -11.12 0.69 -6.52
N GLU A 443 -12.38 0.46 -6.19
CA GLU A 443 -13.23 1.36 -5.41
C GLU A 443 -12.84 1.48 -3.93
N TYR A 444 -11.97 0.59 -3.41
CA TYR A 444 -11.50 0.59 -2.02
C TYR A 444 -9.98 0.51 -1.90
N ALA A 445 -9.33 -0.23 -2.79
CA ALA A 445 -7.96 -0.71 -2.61
C ALA A 445 -6.94 -0.10 -3.58
N TYR A 446 -7.35 0.73 -4.55
CA TYR A 446 -6.40 1.44 -5.42
C TYR A 446 -5.90 2.69 -4.71
N VAL A 447 -4.66 2.63 -4.25
CA VAL A 447 -4.04 3.68 -3.44
C VAL A 447 -3.14 4.63 -4.25
N ASP A 448 -3.22 4.59 -5.58
CA ASP A 448 -2.69 5.56 -6.54
C ASP A 448 -3.71 6.63 -6.94
N LEU A 449 -4.95 6.53 -6.44
CA LEU A 449 -6.07 7.44 -6.74
C LEU A 449 -6.08 8.68 -5.82
N TYR A 450 -6.86 9.72 -6.18
CA TYR A 450 -7.01 10.92 -5.34
C TYR A 450 -7.46 10.57 -3.90
N GLN A 451 -6.80 11.17 -2.92
CA GLN A 451 -7.16 11.07 -1.51
C GLN A 451 -8.05 12.20 -1.02
N GLY A 452 -8.04 13.32 -1.74
CA GLY A 452 -8.84 14.51 -1.52
C GLY A 452 -9.39 15.07 -2.83
N ASP A 453 -9.80 16.32 -2.84
CA ASP A 453 -10.32 16.95 -4.06
C ASP A 453 -9.24 17.08 -5.15
N PRO A 454 -9.54 16.76 -6.42
CA PRO A 454 -8.59 16.85 -7.53
C PRO A 454 -7.92 18.22 -7.71
N VAL A 455 -8.57 19.31 -7.28
CA VAL A 455 -7.98 20.66 -7.32
C VAL A 455 -6.82 20.82 -6.34
N ALA A 456 -6.80 20.01 -5.28
CA ALA A 456 -5.84 20.12 -4.18
C ALA A 456 -4.85 18.96 -4.10
N GLU A 457 -4.96 17.96 -4.98
CA GLU A 457 -4.17 16.72 -4.96
C GLU A 457 -3.28 16.58 -6.21
N PRO A 458 -2.17 15.80 -6.12
CA PRO A 458 -1.42 15.39 -7.31
C PRO A 458 -2.34 14.71 -8.33
N VAL A 459 -2.15 15.01 -9.61
CA VAL A 459 -3.05 14.54 -10.68
C VAL A 459 -3.10 13.03 -10.77
N THR A 460 -4.31 12.46 -10.72
CA THR A 460 -4.62 11.07 -11.04
C THR A 460 -5.98 11.00 -11.76
N TYR A 461 -6.68 9.87 -11.79
CA TYR A 461 -7.86 9.67 -12.66
C TYR A 461 -9.16 9.36 -11.91
N SER A 462 -9.11 8.92 -10.67
CA SER A 462 -10.28 8.60 -9.84
C SER A 462 -9.99 8.89 -8.37
N MET A 463 -10.94 8.60 -7.47
CA MET A 463 -10.82 8.96 -6.06
C MET A 463 -11.18 7.80 -5.13
N VAL A 464 -10.29 7.56 -4.16
CA VAL A 464 -10.56 6.71 -2.98
C VAL A 464 -10.12 7.48 -1.74
N ARG A 465 -11.05 8.08 -1.00
CA ARG A 465 -10.77 8.75 0.27
C ARG A 465 -10.53 7.72 1.38
N LEU A 466 -9.92 8.15 2.49
CA LEU A 466 -9.55 7.26 3.59
C LEU A 466 -10.75 6.52 4.18
N ASN A 467 -11.88 7.20 4.38
CA ASN A 467 -13.11 6.55 4.89
C ASN A 467 -13.62 5.46 3.94
N LYS A 468 -13.53 5.69 2.61
CA LYS A 468 -13.90 4.68 1.62
C LYS A 468 -12.97 3.46 1.67
N ALA A 469 -11.65 3.69 1.73
CA ALA A 469 -10.68 2.61 1.90
C ALA A 469 -10.91 1.81 3.20
N TYR A 470 -11.31 2.47 4.28
CA TYR A 470 -11.61 1.82 5.56
C TYR A 470 -12.86 0.93 5.52
N GLN A 471 -13.78 1.14 4.57
CA GLN A 471 -14.97 0.29 4.38
C GLN A 471 -14.64 -1.05 3.70
N PHE A 472 -13.44 -1.21 3.14
CA PHE A 472 -13.05 -2.45 2.46
C PHE A 472 -13.17 -3.66 3.38
N ASP A 473 -13.93 -4.67 2.98
CA ASP A 473 -13.93 -6.02 3.57
C ASP A 473 -13.63 -7.02 2.45
N PRO A 474 -12.57 -7.84 2.58
CA PRO A 474 -12.23 -8.84 1.56
C PRO A 474 -13.28 -9.94 1.37
N VAL A 475 -14.15 -10.20 2.35
CA VAL A 475 -15.20 -11.22 2.23
C VAL A 475 -16.51 -10.56 1.80
N PRO A 476 -16.92 -10.65 0.52
CA PRO A 476 -18.19 -10.11 0.08
C PRO A 476 -19.36 -11.00 0.56
N ASP A 477 -20.54 -10.38 0.69
CA ASP A 477 -21.78 -11.12 1.01
C ASP A 477 -22.02 -12.26 0.03
N SER A 478 -22.58 -13.35 0.55
CA SER A 478 -22.99 -14.53 -0.22
C SER A 478 -21.84 -15.32 -0.90
N VAL A 479 -20.65 -15.27 -0.31
CA VAL A 479 -19.48 -16.04 -0.71
C VAL A 479 -18.94 -16.85 0.47
N ASP A 480 -18.48 -18.08 0.20
CA ASP A 480 -17.78 -18.88 1.21
C ASP A 480 -16.37 -18.31 1.42
N ALA A 481 -16.09 -17.83 2.63
CA ALA A 481 -14.83 -17.19 3.01
C ALA A 481 -13.60 -18.07 2.79
N LYS A 482 -13.76 -19.40 2.72
CA LYS A 482 -12.61 -20.32 2.49
C LYS A 482 -11.94 -20.14 1.12
N TYR A 483 -12.63 -19.55 0.14
CA TYR A 483 -12.06 -19.24 -1.17
C TYR A 483 -11.39 -17.87 -1.22
N ILE A 484 -11.56 -17.03 -0.18
CA ILE A 484 -10.92 -15.72 -0.10
C ILE A 484 -9.57 -15.86 0.62
N LEU A 485 -8.49 -15.79 -0.14
CA LEU A 485 -7.12 -15.82 0.40
C LEU A 485 -6.82 -14.60 1.27
N GLY A 486 -7.42 -13.46 0.94
CA GLY A 486 -7.26 -12.20 1.63
C GLY A 486 -7.50 -10.99 0.74
N GLY A 487 -6.81 -9.90 1.06
CA GLY A 487 -6.93 -8.64 0.32
C GLY A 487 -5.59 -7.97 0.09
N GLN A 488 -5.60 -7.04 -0.86
CA GLN A 488 -4.42 -6.31 -1.30
C GLN A 488 -4.80 -4.88 -1.69
N CYS A 489 -3.93 -3.91 -1.41
CA CYS A 489 -4.00 -2.59 -2.03
C CYS A 489 -2.97 -2.46 -3.14
N ASN A 490 -3.33 -1.76 -4.21
CA ASN A 490 -2.52 -1.62 -5.41
C ASN A 490 -2.02 -0.19 -5.55
N LEU A 491 -0.72 -0.05 -5.81
CA LEU A 491 -0.03 1.22 -5.99
C LEU A 491 0.57 1.26 -7.40
N TRP A 492 -0.25 1.66 -8.38
CA TRP A 492 0.17 1.88 -9.75
C TRP A 492 1.03 3.12 -9.87
N SER A 493 2.04 3.08 -10.73
CA SER A 493 3.09 4.11 -10.76
C SER A 493 3.11 5.00 -11.99
N GLU A 494 2.11 4.99 -12.86
CA GLU A 494 2.06 5.86 -14.05
C GLU A 494 2.30 7.34 -13.68
N ARG A 495 1.86 7.75 -12.51
CA ARG A 495 1.96 9.13 -12.01
C ARG A 495 2.78 9.26 -10.74
N LEU A 496 3.52 8.19 -10.38
CA LEU A 496 4.37 8.13 -9.18
C LEU A 496 5.85 8.09 -9.57
N TYR A 497 6.44 9.27 -9.72
CA TYR A 497 7.80 9.43 -10.23
C TYR A 497 8.90 9.14 -9.19
N THR A 498 8.56 9.08 -7.90
CA THR A 498 9.49 8.90 -6.79
C THR A 498 8.89 8.09 -5.65
N MET A 499 9.72 7.44 -4.86
CA MET A 499 9.28 6.73 -3.64
C MET A 499 8.58 7.68 -2.63
N ARG A 500 8.98 8.96 -2.57
CA ARG A 500 8.29 9.97 -1.72
C ARG A 500 6.83 10.18 -2.13
N GLN A 501 6.56 10.12 -3.44
CA GLN A 501 5.20 10.22 -3.96
C GLN A 501 4.43 8.92 -3.74
N ALA A 502 5.07 7.76 -3.91
CA ALA A 502 4.50 6.45 -3.60
C ALA A 502 4.08 6.36 -2.12
N GLN A 503 4.93 6.82 -1.19
CA GLN A 503 4.61 6.92 0.24
C GLN A 503 3.38 7.81 0.49
N TYR A 504 3.35 9.02 -0.12
CA TYR A 504 2.21 9.93 0.01
C TYR A 504 0.90 9.28 -0.43
N MET A 505 0.92 8.52 -1.52
CA MET A 505 -0.27 7.87 -2.07
C MET A 505 -0.69 6.65 -1.26
N LEU A 506 0.26 5.85 -0.76
CA LEU A 506 -0.04 4.66 0.06
C LEU A 506 -0.62 5.06 1.44
N TRP A 507 0.04 6.03 2.13
CA TRP A 507 -0.33 6.37 3.49
C TRP A 507 -1.26 7.60 3.56
N PRO A 508 -2.32 7.56 4.41
CA PRO A 508 -2.68 6.53 5.39
C PRO A 508 -3.61 5.41 4.89
N ARG A 509 -4.00 5.34 3.60
CA ARG A 509 -4.96 4.32 3.11
C ARG A 509 -4.46 2.89 3.28
N GLY A 510 -3.15 2.67 3.19
CA GLY A 510 -2.54 1.39 3.52
C GLY A 510 -2.83 0.92 4.95
N LEU A 511 -2.98 1.85 5.93
CA LEU A 511 -3.40 1.50 7.29
C LEU A 511 -4.81 0.90 7.33
N ALA A 512 -5.72 1.43 6.51
CA ALA A 512 -7.08 0.93 6.38
C ALA A 512 -7.11 -0.49 5.80
N THR A 513 -6.33 -0.74 4.75
CA THR A 513 -6.17 -2.08 4.18
C THR A 513 -5.55 -3.05 5.18
N ALA A 514 -4.49 -2.64 5.88
CA ALA A 514 -3.84 -3.46 6.91
C ALA A 514 -4.83 -3.94 7.98
N GLU A 515 -5.70 -3.05 8.47
CA GLU A 515 -6.74 -3.40 9.44
C GLU A 515 -7.80 -4.33 8.84
N SER A 516 -8.16 -4.14 7.58
CA SER A 516 -9.13 -5.00 6.88
C SER A 516 -8.64 -6.45 6.72
N VAL A 517 -7.33 -6.64 6.51
CA VAL A 517 -6.77 -7.97 6.24
C VAL A 517 -6.19 -8.66 7.47
N TRP A 518 -5.94 -7.91 8.55
CA TRP A 518 -5.38 -8.44 9.80
C TRP A 518 -6.44 -8.62 10.88
N SER A 519 -7.20 -7.55 11.20
CA SER A 519 -8.10 -7.51 12.36
C SER A 519 -9.34 -8.38 12.16
N PRO A 520 -9.94 -8.91 13.23
CA PRO A 520 -11.19 -9.68 13.14
C PRO A 520 -12.32 -8.87 12.49
N ALA A 521 -13.21 -9.58 11.79
CA ALA A 521 -14.44 -8.97 11.26
C ALA A 521 -15.24 -8.29 12.39
N GLY A 522 -15.86 -7.15 12.10
CA GLY A 522 -16.72 -6.44 13.06
C GLY A 522 -15.97 -5.54 14.05
N THR A 523 -14.62 -5.50 14.05
CA THR A 523 -13.85 -4.61 14.94
C THR A 523 -13.71 -3.18 14.41
N LYS A 524 -14.14 -2.92 13.18
CA LYS A 524 -14.02 -1.62 12.54
C LYS A 524 -14.80 -0.53 13.27
N ASN A 525 -14.11 0.57 13.60
CA ASN A 525 -14.69 1.76 14.20
C ASN A 525 -13.97 2.99 13.63
N TRP A 526 -14.65 3.76 12.79
CA TRP A 526 -14.08 4.88 12.06
C TRP A 526 -13.48 5.95 12.99
N ASP A 527 -14.22 6.39 14.00
CA ASP A 527 -13.78 7.46 14.90
C ASP A 527 -12.55 7.04 15.71
N ASN A 528 -12.46 5.78 16.10
CA ASN A 528 -11.27 5.22 16.75
C ASN A 528 -10.11 5.06 15.76
N PHE A 529 -10.38 4.61 14.54
CA PHE A 529 -9.37 4.46 13.49
C PHE A 529 -8.72 5.81 13.16
N VAL A 530 -9.51 6.88 13.03
CA VAL A 530 -9.00 8.25 12.82
C VAL A 530 -8.00 8.64 13.92
N LYS A 531 -8.35 8.46 15.20
CA LYS A 531 -7.45 8.77 16.34
C LYS A 531 -6.14 7.98 16.27
N ARG A 532 -6.22 6.69 15.93
CA ARG A 532 -5.02 5.84 15.79
C ARG A 532 -4.18 6.25 14.57
N THR A 533 -4.83 6.63 13.47
CA THR A 533 -4.16 7.16 12.27
C THR A 533 -3.42 8.46 12.59
N GLU A 534 -4.02 9.37 13.34
CA GLU A 534 -3.38 10.62 13.77
C GLU A 534 -2.14 10.36 14.65
N HIS A 535 -2.20 9.34 15.51
CA HIS A 535 -1.02 8.91 16.26
C HIS A 535 0.09 8.35 15.35
N GLN A 536 -0.28 7.62 14.29
CA GLN A 536 0.69 7.13 13.29
C GLN A 536 1.34 8.29 12.50
N PHE A 537 0.69 9.42 12.31
CA PHE A 537 1.32 10.58 11.66
C PHE A 537 2.56 11.06 12.40
N THR A 538 2.52 11.15 13.75
CA THR A 538 3.70 11.46 14.55
C THR A 538 4.82 10.44 14.32
N ARG A 539 4.48 9.17 14.19
CA ARG A 539 5.45 8.10 13.94
C ARG A 539 6.03 8.19 12.51
N PHE A 540 5.21 8.53 11.52
CA PHE A 540 5.67 8.78 10.15
C PHE A 540 6.59 10.00 10.06
N ASP A 541 6.31 11.06 10.83
CA ASP A 541 7.18 12.25 10.88
C ASP A 541 8.57 11.87 11.41
N VAL A 542 8.66 11.09 12.49
CA VAL A 542 9.95 10.61 13.04
C VAL A 542 10.66 9.65 12.07
N ALA A 543 9.92 8.79 11.40
CA ALA A 543 10.46 7.85 10.40
C ALA A 543 10.79 8.53 9.06
N GLU A 544 10.49 9.82 8.90
CA GLU A 544 10.61 10.57 7.64
C GLU A 544 9.82 9.96 6.47
N VAL A 545 8.72 9.27 6.76
CA VAL A 545 7.80 8.72 5.77
C VAL A 545 6.79 9.79 5.36
N LYS A 546 6.64 10.04 4.07
CA LYS A 546 5.64 11.00 3.57
C LYS A 546 4.25 10.37 3.58
N TYR A 547 3.26 11.14 4.02
CA TYR A 547 1.86 10.71 4.06
C TYR A 547 0.91 11.84 3.69
N SER A 548 -0.31 11.48 3.30
CA SER A 548 -1.36 12.46 3.01
C SER A 548 -2.12 12.85 4.27
N ARG A 549 -2.47 14.12 4.35
CA ARG A 549 -3.37 14.67 5.38
C ARG A 549 -4.76 15.01 4.81
N SER A 550 -5.07 14.57 3.60
CA SER A 550 -6.32 14.92 2.89
C SER A 550 -7.59 14.39 3.56
N MET A 551 -7.46 13.52 4.57
CA MET A 551 -8.58 13.13 5.43
C MET A 551 -9.19 14.31 6.19
N TYR A 552 -8.45 15.41 6.36
CA TYR A 552 -8.94 16.64 6.99
C TYR A 552 -9.58 17.61 5.99
N ASP A 553 -9.35 17.42 4.68
CA ASP A 553 -9.80 18.35 3.66
C ASP A 553 -11.32 18.23 3.42
N PRO A 554 -12.02 19.35 3.18
CA PRO A 554 -13.44 19.32 2.87
C PRO A 554 -13.77 18.53 1.61
N ILE A 555 -14.96 17.96 1.61
CA ILE A 555 -15.60 17.34 0.44
C ILE A 555 -16.49 18.40 -0.20
N PHE A 556 -16.27 18.70 -1.48
CA PHE A 556 -17.03 19.68 -2.23
C PHE A 556 -18.10 19.03 -3.08
N THR A 557 -19.34 19.45 -2.90
CA THR A 557 -20.46 19.09 -3.78
C THR A 557 -21.08 20.35 -4.37
N ALA A 558 -21.27 20.36 -5.69
CA ALA A 558 -21.89 21.45 -6.41
C ALA A 558 -23.23 21.00 -6.99
N LYS A 559 -24.27 21.81 -6.84
CA LYS A 559 -25.59 21.57 -7.43
C LYS A 559 -26.26 22.90 -7.85
N LYS A 560 -27.32 22.80 -8.63
CA LYS A 560 -28.26 23.92 -8.87
C LYS A 560 -29.22 24.01 -7.70
N ASP A 561 -29.51 25.26 -7.26
CA ASP A 561 -30.64 25.52 -6.36
C ASP A 561 -31.97 25.54 -7.16
N ALA A 562 -33.08 25.80 -6.47
CA ALA A 562 -34.40 25.84 -7.09
C ALA A 562 -34.55 26.93 -8.17
N SER A 563 -33.71 27.97 -8.13
CA SER A 563 -33.66 29.07 -9.10
C SER A 563 -32.63 28.85 -10.20
N GLY A 564 -31.92 27.71 -10.20
CA GLY A 564 -30.88 27.39 -11.19
C GLY A 564 -29.49 27.94 -10.87
N ASN A 565 -29.31 28.63 -9.73
CA ASN A 565 -28.01 29.18 -9.33
C ASN A 565 -27.11 28.13 -8.72
N LEU A 566 -25.79 28.38 -8.75
CA LEU A 566 -24.80 27.51 -8.12
C LEU A 566 -24.95 27.54 -6.60
N GLN A 567 -25.11 26.36 -6.02
CA GLN A 567 -25.06 26.12 -4.60
C GLN A 567 -23.92 25.14 -4.27
N ILE A 568 -23.08 25.50 -3.29
CA ILE A 568 -21.94 24.67 -2.83
C ILE A 568 -22.23 24.08 -1.47
N ILE A 569 -22.09 22.77 -1.36
CA ILE A 569 -22.22 22.02 -0.12
C ILE A 569 -20.84 21.52 0.26
N LEU A 570 -20.45 21.73 1.53
CA LEU A 570 -19.21 21.26 2.11
C LEU A 570 -19.50 20.21 3.18
N ALA A 571 -18.65 19.20 3.25
CA ALA A 571 -18.71 18.18 4.28
C ALA A 571 -17.28 17.77 4.69
N THR A 572 -17.15 17.05 5.80
CA THR A 572 -15.91 16.42 6.24
C THR A 572 -16.15 14.93 6.47
N GLU A 573 -15.15 14.08 6.24
CA GLU A 573 -15.24 12.66 6.60
C GLU A 573 -14.91 12.39 8.08
N ILE A 574 -14.29 13.36 8.76
CA ILE A 574 -13.98 13.32 10.19
C ILE A 574 -14.97 14.22 10.93
N LYS A 575 -15.55 13.72 12.01
CA LYS A 575 -16.37 14.52 12.93
C LYS A 575 -15.50 15.54 13.67
N ASP A 576 -16.10 16.50 14.33
CA ASP A 576 -15.42 17.54 15.14
C ASP A 576 -14.51 18.51 14.37
N LEU A 577 -14.65 18.57 13.05
CA LEU A 577 -13.99 19.59 12.22
C LEU A 577 -14.96 20.73 11.88
N THR A 578 -14.45 21.96 12.00
CA THR A 578 -15.13 23.17 11.52
C THR A 578 -14.48 23.63 10.22
N ILE A 579 -15.30 23.89 9.20
CA ILE A 579 -14.84 24.46 7.93
C ILE A 579 -15.03 25.98 8.00
N TYR A 580 -13.96 26.74 7.81
CA TYR A 580 -14.01 28.19 7.63
C TYR A 580 -13.80 28.52 6.17
N TYR A 581 -14.44 29.59 5.68
CA TYR A 581 -14.42 29.92 4.26
C TYR A 581 -14.45 31.42 3.99
N CYS A 582 -14.04 31.82 2.77
CA CYS A 582 -14.21 33.14 2.23
C CYS A 582 -14.31 33.11 0.69
N PHE A 583 -14.86 34.23 0.15
CA PHE A 583 -14.90 34.50 -1.29
C PHE A 583 -14.14 35.78 -1.69
N ASP A 584 -13.50 36.44 -0.75
CA ASP A 584 -12.89 37.78 -0.88
C ASP A 584 -11.40 37.75 -1.22
N GLU A 585 -10.91 36.57 -1.70
CA GLU A 585 -9.51 36.32 -2.08
C GLU A 585 -8.49 36.37 -0.94
N THR A 586 -8.92 36.61 0.31
CA THR A 586 -8.05 36.51 1.49
C THR A 586 -7.76 35.04 1.86
N LEU A 587 -7.06 34.80 2.97
CA LEU A 587 -6.78 33.48 3.48
C LEU A 587 -7.63 33.22 4.73
N PRO A 588 -8.61 32.30 4.68
CA PRO A 588 -9.50 32.06 5.81
C PRO A 588 -8.77 31.39 6.96
N ASP A 589 -9.14 31.77 8.17
CA ASP A 589 -8.76 31.15 9.44
C ASP A 589 -9.99 31.00 10.35
N ASN A 590 -9.81 30.67 11.61
CA ASN A 590 -10.90 30.46 12.57
C ASN A 590 -11.64 31.73 13.02
N PHE A 591 -11.31 32.91 12.48
CA PHE A 591 -12.05 34.15 12.65
C PHE A 591 -12.98 34.49 11.48
N TYR A 592 -12.88 33.71 10.39
CA TYR A 592 -13.76 33.80 9.23
C TYR A 592 -15.09 33.07 9.47
N PRO A 593 -16.10 33.27 8.59
CA PRO A 593 -17.39 32.57 8.70
C PRO A 593 -17.22 31.05 8.72
N ALA A 594 -17.83 30.41 9.71
CA ALA A 594 -17.91 28.95 9.76
C ALA A 594 -19.02 28.45 8.82
N TYR A 595 -18.75 27.39 8.08
CA TYR A 595 -19.72 26.74 7.23
C TYR A 595 -20.79 26.01 8.07
N THR A 596 -22.06 26.40 7.90
CA THR A 596 -23.20 25.79 8.59
C THR A 596 -24.34 25.41 7.64
N THR A 597 -24.44 26.08 6.50
CA THR A 597 -25.49 25.87 5.51
C THR A 597 -24.90 25.95 4.09
N PRO A 598 -25.56 25.34 3.09
CA PRO A 598 -25.11 25.41 1.71
C PRO A 598 -24.86 26.86 1.25
N LEU A 599 -23.71 27.10 0.61
CA LEU A 599 -23.27 28.42 0.22
C LEU A 599 -23.89 28.85 -1.12
N SER A 600 -24.47 30.05 -1.14
CA SER A 600 -24.74 30.78 -2.37
C SER A 600 -23.48 31.52 -2.78
N VAL A 601 -23.11 31.45 -4.06
CA VAL A 601 -21.89 32.07 -4.57
C VAL A 601 -22.14 33.54 -4.90
N PRO A 602 -21.35 34.49 -4.36
CA PRO A 602 -21.45 35.93 -4.75
C PRO A 602 -21.22 36.09 -6.25
N LYS A 603 -21.89 37.09 -6.86
CA LYS A 603 -21.92 37.29 -8.31
C LYS A 603 -20.54 37.36 -8.97
N ASP A 604 -19.61 38.05 -8.35
CA ASP A 604 -18.28 38.31 -8.91
C ASP A 604 -17.17 37.45 -8.26
N ALA A 605 -17.53 36.43 -7.46
CA ALA A 605 -16.57 35.55 -6.83
C ALA A 605 -15.86 34.65 -7.85
N ALA A 606 -14.54 34.73 -7.89
CA ALA A 606 -13.70 33.86 -8.73
C ALA A 606 -13.38 32.53 -8.03
N ASN A 607 -13.14 32.58 -6.72
CA ASN A 607 -12.71 31.45 -5.92
C ASN A 607 -13.51 31.33 -4.62
N LEU A 608 -13.68 30.12 -4.14
CA LEU A 608 -14.01 29.77 -2.76
C LEU A 608 -12.75 29.25 -2.08
N LYS A 609 -12.29 29.91 -1.03
CA LYS A 609 -11.19 29.39 -0.21
C LYS A 609 -11.75 28.80 1.07
N VAL A 610 -11.27 27.60 1.42
CA VAL A 610 -11.71 26.87 2.61
C VAL A 610 -10.54 26.31 3.39
N VAL A 611 -10.74 26.16 4.70
CA VAL A 611 -9.77 25.52 5.60
C VAL A 611 -10.51 24.81 6.72
N THR A 612 -9.96 23.70 7.23
CA THR A 612 -10.54 22.97 8.35
C THR A 612 -9.75 23.12 9.63
N TYR A 613 -10.46 23.26 10.71
CA TYR A 613 -9.93 23.38 12.08
C TYR A 613 -10.56 22.36 13.01
N ARG A 614 -9.78 21.92 13.99
CA ARG A 614 -10.28 21.23 15.19
C ARG A 614 -10.12 22.17 16.37
N GLY A 615 -11.22 22.72 16.86
CA GLY A 615 -11.20 23.82 17.83
C GLY A 615 -10.46 25.05 17.27
N LYS A 616 -9.32 25.41 17.89
CA LYS A 616 -8.48 26.53 17.45
C LYS A 616 -7.28 26.11 16.57
N THR A 617 -7.09 24.82 16.35
CA THR A 617 -5.94 24.31 15.61
C THR A 617 -6.30 24.01 14.16
N GLN A 618 -5.58 24.60 13.23
CA GLN A 618 -5.67 24.28 11.81
C GLN A 618 -5.15 22.84 11.59
N VAL A 619 -5.96 21.98 10.96
CA VAL A 619 -5.60 20.60 10.65
C VAL A 619 -5.53 20.32 9.16
N GLY A 620 -6.39 20.94 8.35
CA GLY A 620 -6.37 20.86 6.89
C GLY A 620 -5.56 21.98 6.24
N LYS A 621 -5.23 21.78 4.96
CA LYS A 621 -4.62 22.84 4.12
C LYS A 621 -5.68 23.84 3.66
N ILE A 622 -5.26 25.06 3.33
CA ILE A 622 -6.13 26.00 2.63
C ILE A 622 -6.31 25.52 1.19
N ILE A 623 -7.56 25.31 0.79
CA ILE A 623 -7.90 24.91 -0.59
C ILE A 623 -8.56 26.08 -1.29
N THR A 624 -8.00 26.48 -2.43
CA THR A 624 -8.59 27.47 -3.33
C THR A 624 -9.36 26.73 -4.43
N MET A 625 -10.68 26.76 -4.35
CA MET A 625 -11.58 26.10 -5.28
C MET A 625 -12.12 27.12 -6.28
N PRO A 626 -11.77 27.03 -7.58
CA PRO A 626 -12.32 27.94 -8.59
C PRO A 626 -13.85 27.78 -8.71
N VAL A 627 -14.57 28.87 -8.70
CA VAL A 627 -16.03 28.88 -8.91
C VAL A 627 -16.39 28.30 -10.28
N ALA A 628 -15.55 28.52 -11.29
CA ALA A 628 -15.71 27.92 -12.62
C ALA A 628 -15.70 26.36 -12.56
N GLU A 629 -14.82 25.78 -11.74
CA GLU A 629 -14.80 24.32 -11.55
C GLU A 629 -16.10 23.83 -10.87
N MET A 630 -16.61 24.55 -9.89
CA MET A 630 -17.87 24.21 -9.22
C MET A 630 -19.08 24.34 -10.17
N LYS A 631 -19.10 25.39 -11.04
CA LYS A 631 -20.11 25.50 -12.11
C LYS A 631 -20.06 24.27 -13.04
N LYS A 632 -18.87 23.89 -13.49
CA LYS A 632 -18.67 22.69 -14.32
C LYS A 632 -19.22 21.42 -13.64
N ARG A 633 -18.91 21.19 -12.34
CA ARG A 633 -19.43 20.06 -11.57
C ARG A 633 -20.95 20.08 -11.45
N ALA A 634 -21.56 21.26 -11.30
CA ALA A 634 -23.00 21.46 -11.26
C ALA A 634 -23.69 21.45 -12.63
N LYS A 635 -22.94 21.29 -13.73
CA LYS A 635 -23.41 21.40 -15.12
C LYS A 635 -24.14 22.74 -15.39
N ILE A 636 -23.54 23.82 -14.89
CA ILE A 636 -23.97 25.22 -15.13
C ILE A 636 -23.00 25.79 -16.15
N ASN A 637 -23.57 26.32 -17.25
CA ASN A 637 -22.81 26.99 -18.32
C ASN A 637 -22.36 28.38 -17.89
#